data_9a4976b16791632b9cecea2d87d3f129
#
_entry.id   9a4976b16791632b9cecea2d87d3f129
#
_cell.length_a   1.000
_cell.length_b   1.000
_cell.length_c   1.000
_cell.angle_alpha   90.00
_cell.angle_beta   90.00
_cell.angle_gamma   90.00
#
_symmetry.space_group_name_H-M   'P 1'
#
loop_
_entity.id
_entity.type
_entity.pdbx_description
1 polymer ?
#
loop_
_entity_poly.entity_id
_entity_poly.type
_entity_poly.pdbx_seq_one_letter_code
_entity_poly.pdbx_strand_id
1 'polypeptide(L)'
;MKTAKELFELLNSFDEDRRIEAKSASAVGKSMMETVCAFSNEPGLRGGYLLLGAKRVGMADDGKPIYEPENIENSDKIQSDFVAMCNSMFNIHIRPIIQVEEYQGKTVAVVKIEELPVSLKPAYFAKRGLPEGAFRRIGPSDEKCSQEDMYLFYQSADTYDSCVVDDTDLDDIDENALGYYRRLRKEVNPESEELSLDDTDLLRALGAIKKTKEGGYQLTYTGLLVFGKQMSLRRLVPSFRVDYIRISSNQWMADGNNRFEQTIDMRGPLMLMVNKACSAVIDDLPKGFELKDSLQASTPAILPHKVLREAIVNAFIHRSNRVNQPIQIIRYSNRIEIHNPGYSLKSPELWGEPGSELRNPRISEIFHDTNLAETKGTGMGAMRRLMKEAGLMPPTFESNHEANKFTARLLLHHFLSKENMGWLSMFAEYDLVNEQKLALVFVREVGAIDNATYRQLDTTITHARARLELHKLCELGFLLKKGQGRNTYYIKTEKVVSLGEMLPPNGEKIPPQGGMFHGKQEIFHGEQEIYHGEEEKSGDIYHGKQEIYHGEEKIYHALSRDSLIAELPEELKRKILEIKKWTAKEDMDQIIISLCSLRPYSIDELKVILQRNQKALKSFKIKALLESKQLFYWIPEMIRHPQQKYIANPSMARSKTKNNNKNDHK
;
A
#
# COMPACT_ATOMS: atom_id res chain seq x y z
N MET A 1 33.92 10.01 2.35
CA MET A 1 33.34 8.73 1.92
C MET A 1 33.33 7.84 3.15
N LYS A 2 32.28 6.98 3.36
CA LYS A 2 32.28 6.01 4.46
C LYS A 2 33.27 4.90 4.19
N THR A 3 33.90 4.38 5.24
CA THR A 3 34.79 3.22 5.15
C THR A 3 34.03 1.90 5.13
N ALA A 4 34.67 0.81 4.69
CA ALA A 4 34.07 -0.53 4.75
C ALA A 4 33.64 -0.91 6.18
N LYS A 5 34.47 -0.59 7.18
CA LYS A 5 34.17 -0.81 8.59
C LYS A 5 32.86 -0.13 9.01
N GLU A 6 32.71 1.17 8.72
CA GLU A 6 31.48 1.92 9.04
C GLU A 6 30.26 1.34 8.36
N LEU A 7 30.38 0.87 7.11
CA LEU A 7 29.27 0.26 6.38
C LEU A 7 28.87 -1.10 6.94
N PHE A 8 29.83 -1.95 7.31
CA PHE A 8 29.55 -3.23 7.99
C PHE A 8 28.89 -3.02 9.36
N GLU A 9 29.35 -2.03 10.13
CA GLU A 9 28.72 -1.67 11.41
C GLU A 9 27.25 -1.22 11.22
N LEU A 10 26.99 -0.42 10.18
CA LEU A 10 25.62 0.00 9.85
C LEU A 10 24.76 -1.14 9.35
N LEU A 11 25.25 -1.98 8.45
CA LEU A 11 24.53 -3.15 7.95
C LEU A 11 24.18 -4.13 9.07
N ASN A 12 25.13 -4.40 9.98
CA ASN A 12 24.89 -5.30 11.11
C ASN A 12 23.99 -4.70 12.19
N SER A 13 23.84 -3.36 12.23
CA SER A 13 22.97 -2.69 13.18
C SER A 13 21.56 -2.49 12.65
N PHE A 14 21.43 -2.16 11.35
CA PHE A 14 20.19 -1.63 10.78
C PHE A 14 19.72 -2.35 9.51
N ASP A 15 20.50 -3.31 8.96
CA ASP A 15 20.26 -3.94 7.64
C ASP A 15 20.50 -2.95 6.46
N GLU A 16 20.21 -3.39 5.25
CA GLU A 16 20.17 -2.51 4.08
C GLU A 16 19.10 -1.44 4.26
N ASP A 17 19.41 -0.23 3.86
CA ASP A 17 18.51 0.91 3.93
C ASP A 17 18.40 1.66 2.58
N ARG A 18 17.81 2.85 2.61
CA ARG A 18 17.69 3.68 1.41
C ARG A 18 19.03 4.14 0.83
N ARG A 19 20.13 4.09 1.58
CA ARG A 19 21.46 4.60 1.19
C ARG A 19 22.56 3.54 1.14
N ILE A 20 22.31 2.37 1.67
CA ILE A 20 23.31 1.30 1.78
C ILE A 20 22.74 0.02 1.21
N GLU A 21 23.49 -0.59 0.31
CA GLU A 21 23.19 -1.88 -0.30
C GLU A 21 24.43 -2.77 -0.21
N ALA A 22 24.26 -4.01 0.24
CA ALA A 22 25.31 -5.03 0.32
C ALA A 22 25.23 -5.98 -0.89
N LYS A 23 26.38 -6.28 -1.46
CA LYS A 23 26.48 -7.24 -2.56
C LYS A 23 27.64 -8.21 -2.29
N SER A 24 27.45 -9.49 -2.59
CA SER A 24 28.51 -10.48 -2.50
C SER A 24 29.65 -10.18 -3.47
N ALA A 25 30.80 -10.85 -3.28
CA ALA A 25 31.99 -10.67 -4.11
C ALA A 25 31.88 -11.21 -5.55
N SER A 26 30.70 -11.64 -5.97
CA SER A 26 30.41 -12.11 -7.33
C SER A 26 30.59 -11.01 -8.39
N ALA A 27 30.65 -11.39 -9.64
CA ALA A 27 30.80 -10.48 -10.77
C ALA A 27 29.73 -9.38 -10.79
N VAL A 28 30.12 -8.18 -11.27
CA VAL A 28 29.21 -7.05 -11.44
C VAL A 28 28.03 -7.46 -12.33
N GLY A 29 26.83 -7.31 -11.82
CA GLY A 29 25.62 -7.79 -12.46
C GLY A 29 24.56 -6.73 -12.66
N LYS A 30 23.49 -7.10 -13.37
CA LYS A 30 22.37 -6.23 -13.70
C LYS A 30 21.69 -5.64 -12.46
N SER A 31 21.54 -6.39 -11.38
CA SER A 31 20.95 -5.92 -10.13
C SER A 31 21.75 -4.78 -9.49
N MET A 32 23.10 -4.85 -9.56
CA MET A 32 23.93 -3.73 -9.08
C MET A 32 23.69 -2.46 -9.89
N MET A 33 23.51 -2.59 -11.21
CA MET A 33 23.25 -1.43 -12.07
C MET A 33 21.85 -0.86 -11.86
N GLU A 34 20.88 -1.68 -11.48
CA GLU A 34 19.55 -1.19 -11.07
C GLU A 34 19.65 -0.32 -9.80
N THR A 35 20.46 -0.74 -8.83
CA THR A 35 20.77 0.06 -7.64
C THR A 35 21.55 1.36 -7.98
N VAL A 36 22.52 1.28 -8.89
CA VAL A 36 23.24 2.48 -9.38
C VAL A 36 22.27 3.48 -9.99
N CYS A 37 21.36 3.02 -10.85
CA CYS A 37 20.32 3.84 -11.45
C CYS A 37 19.41 4.48 -10.38
N ALA A 38 18.96 3.68 -9.42
CA ALA A 38 18.06 4.12 -8.36
C ALA A 38 18.71 5.19 -7.45
N PHE A 39 19.96 4.98 -7.02
CA PHE A 39 20.71 5.96 -6.23
C PHE A 39 20.94 7.27 -6.99
N SER A 40 21.17 7.19 -8.29
CA SER A 40 21.40 8.36 -9.14
C SER A 40 20.12 9.19 -9.34
N ASN A 41 18.95 8.54 -9.36
CA ASN A 41 17.67 9.16 -9.68
C ASN A 41 16.93 9.71 -8.46
N GLU A 42 17.09 9.09 -7.28
CA GLU A 42 16.23 9.41 -6.13
C GLU A 42 16.43 10.84 -5.64
N PRO A 43 15.39 11.69 -5.68
CA PRO A 43 15.51 13.09 -5.29
C PRO A 43 15.81 13.25 -3.79
N GLY A 44 16.76 14.11 -3.46
CA GLY A 44 17.13 14.44 -2.07
C GLY A 44 17.86 13.33 -1.32
N LEU A 45 18.10 12.17 -1.95
CA LEU A 45 18.84 11.07 -1.35
C LEU A 45 20.34 11.42 -1.18
N ARG A 46 20.88 12.28 -2.03
CA ARG A 46 22.32 12.59 -2.15
C ARG A 46 23.16 11.35 -2.49
N GLY A 47 22.54 10.40 -3.19
CA GLY A 47 23.15 9.15 -3.59
C GLY A 47 23.23 8.09 -2.49
N GLY A 48 24.03 7.03 -2.72
CA GLY A 48 24.13 5.89 -1.82
C GLY A 48 25.46 5.16 -1.91
N TYR A 49 25.59 4.10 -1.13
CA TYR A 49 26.76 3.24 -1.05
C TYR A 49 26.42 1.81 -1.42
N LEU A 50 27.20 1.19 -2.31
CA LEU A 50 27.23 -0.25 -2.48
C LEU A 50 28.49 -0.79 -1.81
N LEU A 51 28.33 -1.75 -0.91
CA LEU A 51 29.44 -2.48 -0.30
C LEU A 51 29.57 -3.83 -1.02
N LEU A 52 30.59 -3.97 -1.87
CA LEU A 52 30.90 -5.19 -2.60
C LEU A 52 31.81 -6.07 -1.74
N GLY A 53 31.55 -7.36 -1.73
CA GLY A 53 32.20 -8.31 -0.82
C GLY A 53 31.55 -8.31 0.56
N ALA A 54 30.25 -8.00 0.65
CA ALA A 54 29.47 -8.15 1.85
C ALA A 54 28.39 -9.22 1.64
N LYS A 55 28.45 -10.29 2.40
CA LYS A 55 27.52 -11.41 2.32
C LYS A 55 26.69 -11.50 3.59
N ARG A 56 25.37 -11.56 3.43
CA ARG A 56 24.49 -11.85 4.55
C ARG A 56 24.56 -13.33 4.87
N VAL A 57 24.97 -13.69 6.08
CA VAL A 57 25.18 -15.08 6.53
C VAL A 57 24.08 -15.57 7.46
N GLY A 58 23.33 -14.65 8.08
CA GLY A 58 22.27 -15.05 8.99
C GLY A 58 21.65 -13.87 9.73
N MET A 59 21.07 -14.18 10.89
CA MET A 59 20.54 -13.24 11.86
C MET A 59 21.06 -13.60 13.25
N ALA A 60 21.41 -12.60 14.03
CA ALA A 60 21.73 -12.77 15.43
C ALA A 60 20.47 -13.05 16.27
N ASP A 61 20.64 -13.54 17.49
CA ASP A 61 19.54 -13.85 18.41
C ASP A 61 18.68 -12.63 18.75
N ASP A 62 19.24 -11.41 18.63
CA ASP A 62 18.52 -10.14 18.81
C ASP A 62 17.79 -9.68 17.51
N GLY A 63 17.75 -10.51 16.48
CA GLY A 63 17.08 -10.24 15.20
C GLY A 63 17.83 -9.32 14.26
N LYS A 64 19.07 -8.94 14.57
CA LYS A 64 19.91 -8.16 13.67
C LYS A 64 20.49 -9.03 12.55
N PRO A 65 20.62 -8.51 11.34
CA PRO A 65 21.29 -9.23 10.28
C PRO A 65 22.78 -9.37 10.60
N ILE A 66 23.37 -10.47 10.13
CA ILE A 66 24.81 -10.70 10.20
C ILE A 66 25.36 -10.63 8.80
N TYR A 67 26.18 -9.63 8.54
CA TYR A 67 26.94 -9.46 7.32
C TYR A 67 28.41 -9.75 7.60
N GLU A 68 28.99 -10.64 6.80
CA GLU A 68 30.41 -10.98 6.84
C GLU A 68 31.11 -10.53 5.56
N PRO A 69 32.41 -10.15 5.64
CA PRO A 69 33.18 -9.85 4.46
C PRO A 69 33.44 -11.11 3.65
N GLU A 70 33.28 -11.03 2.34
CA GLU A 70 33.61 -12.04 1.35
C GLU A 70 34.73 -11.49 0.46
N ASN A 71 35.82 -12.27 0.29
CA ASN A 71 36.99 -11.78 -0.40
C ASN A 71 36.73 -11.54 -1.90
N ILE A 72 37.11 -10.38 -2.41
CA ILE A 72 37.14 -10.05 -3.82
C ILE A 72 38.46 -10.53 -4.39
N GLU A 73 38.46 -11.58 -5.22
CA GLU A 73 39.67 -12.18 -5.77
C GLU A 73 40.43 -11.25 -6.74
N ASN A 74 39.70 -10.48 -7.53
CA ASN A 74 40.28 -9.55 -8.50
C ASN A 74 39.58 -8.18 -8.43
N SER A 75 40.07 -7.34 -7.51
CA SER A 75 39.53 -6.01 -7.27
C SER A 75 39.64 -5.08 -8.48
N ASP A 76 40.74 -5.17 -9.23
CA ASP A 76 40.99 -4.30 -10.40
C ASP A 76 40.02 -4.60 -11.53
N LYS A 77 39.72 -5.90 -11.74
CA LYS A 77 38.72 -6.34 -12.72
C LYS A 77 37.33 -5.87 -12.32
N ILE A 78 36.92 -6.06 -11.05
CA ILE A 78 35.60 -5.61 -10.58
C ILE A 78 35.44 -4.10 -10.70
N GLN A 79 36.48 -3.31 -10.36
CA GLN A 79 36.48 -1.85 -10.54
C GLN A 79 36.30 -1.47 -12.01
N SER A 80 37.13 -2.09 -12.89
CA SER A 80 37.06 -1.84 -14.33
C SER A 80 35.72 -2.19 -14.95
N ASP A 81 35.19 -3.38 -14.63
CA ASP A 81 33.88 -3.83 -15.11
C ASP A 81 32.76 -2.92 -14.61
N PHE A 82 32.80 -2.51 -13.33
CA PHE A 82 31.80 -1.62 -12.74
C PHE A 82 31.77 -0.26 -13.44
N VAL A 83 32.93 0.37 -13.63
CA VAL A 83 33.05 1.65 -14.33
C VAL A 83 32.62 1.52 -15.79
N ALA A 84 33.03 0.45 -16.48
CA ALA A 84 32.62 0.19 -17.86
C ALA A 84 31.11 0.05 -18.00
N MET A 85 30.44 -0.65 -17.08
CA MET A 85 28.99 -0.79 -17.07
C MET A 85 28.29 0.53 -16.76
N CYS A 86 28.77 1.32 -15.80
CA CYS A 86 28.24 2.65 -15.50
C CYS A 86 28.33 3.60 -16.71
N ASN A 87 29.35 3.46 -17.55
CA ASN A 87 29.54 4.29 -18.73
C ASN A 87 28.73 3.82 -19.96
N SER A 88 28.44 2.52 -20.06
CA SER A 88 27.89 1.94 -21.29
C SER A 88 26.42 1.55 -21.21
N MET A 89 25.86 1.30 -20.02
CA MET A 89 24.51 0.78 -19.87
C MET A 89 23.44 1.87 -19.81
N PHE A 90 23.78 3.06 -19.40
CA PHE A 90 22.84 4.15 -19.19
C PHE A 90 22.84 5.17 -20.34
N ASN A 91 21.77 5.96 -20.42
CA ASN A 91 21.65 7.08 -21.35
C ASN A 91 22.66 8.22 -21.08
N ILE A 92 23.25 8.23 -19.89
CA ILE A 92 24.25 9.19 -19.43
C ILE A 92 25.38 8.44 -18.71
N HIS A 93 26.54 9.07 -18.62
CA HIS A 93 27.67 8.51 -17.89
C HIS A 93 27.52 8.74 -16.38
N ILE A 94 27.36 7.67 -15.61
CA ILE A 94 27.36 7.72 -14.15
C ILE A 94 28.79 7.48 -13.67
N ARG A 95 29.33 8.36 -12.84
CA ARG A 95 30.71 8.28 -12.33
C ARG A 95 30.72 7.77 -10.90
N PRO A 96 30.97 6.47 -10.67
CA PRO A 96 31.12 5.93 -9.32
C PRO A 96 32.43 6.36 -8.69
N ILE A 97 32.46 6.56 -7.38
CA ILE A 97 33.68 6.71 -6.59
C ILE A 97 33.94 5.36 -5.92
N ILE A 98 35.03 4.69 -6.26
CA ILE A 98 35.34 3.33 -5.80
C ILE A 98 36.57 3.36 -4.93
N GLN A 99 36.51 2.75 -3.75
CA GLN A 99 37.62 2.58 -2.81
C GLN A 99 37.68 1.10 -2.41
N VAL A 100 38.85 0.50 -2.66
CA VAL A 100 39.14 -0.87 -2.22
C VAL A 100 39.82 -0.82 -0.86
N GLU A 101 39.29 -1.61 0.07
CA GLU A 101 39.78 -1.66 1.45
C GLU A 101 39.99 -3.09 1.89
N GLU A 102 40.84 -3.29 2.88
CA GLU A 102 40.96 -4.55 3.59
C GLU A 102 40.15 -4.49 4.89
N TYR A 103 39.22 -5.43 5.07
CA TYR A 103 38.43 -5.55 6.28
C TYR A 103 38.41 -7.00 6.76
N GLN A 104 38.83 -7.22 8.00
CA GLN A 104 38.96 -8.56 8.62
C GLN A 104 39.79 -9.56 7.75
N GLY A 105 40.86 -9.09 7.12
CA GLY A 105 41.74 -9.90 6.28
C GLY A 105 41.14 -10.27 4.92
N LYS A 106 40.07 -9.61 4.49
CA LYS A 106 39.45 -9.82 3.18
C LYS A 106 39.36 -8.51 2.41
N THR A 107 39.56 -8.59 1.12
CA THR A 107 39.44 -7.43 0.21
C THR A 107 37.98 -7.17 -0.10
N VAL A 108 37.52 -5.96 0.15
CA VAL A 108 36.15 -5.48 -0.16
C VAL A 108 36.22 -4.16 -0.91
N ALA A 109 35.15 -3.76 -1.60
CA ALA A 109 35.12 -2.48 -2.28
C ALA A 109 33.88 -1.66 -1.86
N VAL A 110 34.13 -0.40 -1.51
CA VAL A 110 33.11 0.59 -1.22
C VAL A 110 32.88 1.42 -2.48
N VAL A 111 31.66 1.41 -2.99
CA VAL A 111 31.27 2.20 -4.15
C VAL A 111 30.28 3.26 -3.72
N LYS A 112 30.60 4.53 -3.92
CA LYS A 112 29.69 5.65 -3.72
C LYS A 112 29.12 6.08 -5.06
N ILE A 113 27.80 6.13 -5.14
CA ILE A 113 27.06 6.72 -6.25
C ILE A 113 26.47 8.03 -5.78
N GLU A 114 26.68 9.10 -6.54
CA GLU A 114 26.11 10.41 -6.24
C GLU A 114 24.76 10.58 -6.94
N GLU A 115 23.87 11.32 -6.31
CA GLU A 115 22.62 11.75 -6.91
C GLU A 115 22.90 12.68 -8.10
N LEU A 116 22.24 12.46 -9.21
CA LEU A 116 22.35 13.31 -10.38
C LEU A 116 21.68 14.67 -10.18
N PRO A 117 22.23 15.73 -10.76
CA PRO A 117 21.51 16.99 -10.89
C PRO A 117 20.16 16.80 -11.57
N VAL A 118 19.15 17.57 -11.17
CA VAL A 118 17.78 17.49 -11.73
C VAL A 118 17.79 17.57 -13.27
N SER A 119 18.67 18.42 -13.85
CA SER A 119 18.78 18.59 -15.31
C SER A 119 19.28 17.35 -16.06
N LEU A 120 19.88 16.38 -15.35
CA LEU A 120 20.39 15.13 -15.93
C LEU A 120 19.50 13.92 -15.61
N LYS A 121 18.46 14.10 -14.79
CA LYS A 121 17.51 13.03 -14.49
C LYS A 121 16.46 12.89 -15.59
N PRO A 122 15.95 11.66 -15.82
CA PRO A 122 16.36 10.42 -15.19
C PRO A 122 17.55 9.75 -15.90
N ALA A 123 18.40 9.07 -15.11
CA ALA A 123 19.23 8.01 -15.64
C ALA A 123 18.34 6.79 -15.94
N TYR A 124 18.58 6.13 -17.05
CA TYR A 124 17.86 4.90 -17.41
C TYR A 124 18.73 3.99 -18.28
N PHE A 125 18.45 2.70 -18.25
CA PHE A 125 19.12 1.74 -19.14
C PHE A 125 18.79 2.05 -20.59
N ALA A 126 19.78 2.46 -21.36
CA ALA A 126 19.60 2.89 -22.76
C ALA A 126 18.89 1.84 -23.62
N LYS A 127 19.17 0.55 -23.42
CA LYS A 127 18.55 -0.54 -24.17
C LYS A 127 17.09 -0.80 -23.80
N ARG A 128 16.60 -0.36 -22.62
CA ARG A 128 15.22 -0.58 -22.19
C ARG A 128 14.33 0.62 -22.46
N GLY A 129 14.93 1.82 -22.58
CA GLY A 129 14.16 3.07 -22.74
C GLY A 129 13.40 3.44 -21.47
N LEU A 130 12.57 4.48 -21.60
CA LEU A 130 11.70 4.98 -20.54
C LEU A 130 10.27 4.46 -20.71
N PRO A 131 9.54 4.23 -19.61
CA PRO A 131 9.98 4.31 -18.20
C PRO A 131 10.69 3.06 -17.69
N GLU A 132 10.61 1.90 -18.38
CA GLU A 132 11.02 0.59 -17.87
C GLU A 132 12.52 0.47 -17.56
N GLY A 133 13.32 1.35 -18.13
CA GLY A 133 14.77 1.41 -17.91
C GLY A 133 15.19 2.26 -16.74
N ALA A 134 14.29 3.07 -16.18
CA ALA A 134 14.58 3.93 -15.04
C ALA A 134 14.16 3.28 -13.72
N PHE A 135 14.94 3.56 -12.66
CA PHE A 135 14.69 3.04 -11.31
C PHE A 135 14.79 4.16 -10.29
N ARG A 136 14.00 4.05 -9.22
CA ARG A 136 14.03 4.90 -8.02
C ARG A 136 14.32 4.06 -6.78
N ARG A 137 14.90 4.70 -5.75
CA ARG A 137 15.18 4.05 -4.47
C ARG A 137 14.04 4.33 -3.49
N ILE A 138 13.22 3.32 -3.20
CA ILE A 138 12.12 3.40 -2.24
C ILE A 138 12.44 2.49 -1.05
N GLY A 139 12.84 3.08 0.08
CA GLY A 139 13.40 2.32 1.18
C GLY A 139 14.64 1.54 0.75
N PRO A 140 14.81 0.28 1.13
CA PRO A 140 15.90 -0.59 0.68
C PRO A 140 15.67 -1.16 -0.72
N SER A 141 14.69 -0.65 -1.47
CA SER A 141 14.23 -1.26 -2.72
C SER A 141 14.50 -0.43 -3.94
N ASP A 142 14.91 -1.08 -5.04
CA ASP A 142 15.03 -0.48 -6.36
C ASP A 142 13.74 -0.75 -7.14
N GLU A 143 12.89 0.27 -7.27
CA GLU A 143 11.60 0.18 -7.95
C GLU A 143 11.69 0.79 -9.34
N LYS A 144 11.06 0.13 -10.32
CA LYS A 144 10.94 0.71 -11.67
C LYS A 144 10.11 1.99 -11.61
N CYS A 145 10.56 2.98 -12.35
CA CYS A 145 9.82 4.22 -12.47
C CYS A 145 8.48 4.01 -13.19
N SER A 146 7.47 4.69 -12.70
CA SER A 146 6.16 4.82 -13.34
C SER A 146 6.16 5.99 -14.33
N GLN A 147 5.10 6.11 -15.12
CA GLN A 147 4.87 7.31 -15.94
C GLN A 147 4.82 8.58 -15.10
N GLU A 148 4.34 8.49 -13.88
CA GLU A 148 4.24 9.61 -12.96
C GLU A 148 5.61 10.07 -12.46
N ASP A 149 6.55 9.14 -12.23
CA ASP A 149 7.94 9.48 -11.92
C ASP A 149 8.60 10.24 -13.07
N MET A 150 8.29 9.89 -14.33
CA MET A 150 8.80 10.62 -15.48
C MET A 150 8.39 12.09 -15.44
N TYR A 151 7.16 12.36 -15.08
CA TYR A 151 6.71 13.76 -14.95
C TYR A 151 7.45 14.50 -13.82
N LEU A 152 7.78 13.83 -12.73
CA LEU A 152 8.56 14.43 -11.63
C LEU A 152 10.00 14.76 -12.06
N PHE A 153 10.61 13.93 -12.89
CA PHE A 153 11.96 14.20 -13.41
C PHE A 153 11.97 15.32 -14.45
N TYR A 154 10.94 15.40 -15.28
CA TYR A 154 10.87 16.41 -16.35
C TYR A 154 10.18 17.71 -15.90
N GLN A 155 9.80 17.84 -14.63
CA GLN A 155 9.22 19.08 -14.15
C GLN A 155 10.24 20.23 -14.28
N SER A 156 10.11 20.96 -15.40
CA SER A 156 10.39 22.38 -15.42
C SER A 156 9.50 23.10 -14.40
N ALA A 157 9.71 24.39 -14.12
CA ALA A 157 9.01 25.18 -13.10
C ALA A 157 7.46 25.09 -13.06
N ASP A 158 6.82 24.48 -14.06
CA ASP A 158 5.38 24.29 -14.14
C ASP A 158 4.94 22.92 -13.62
N THR A 159 4.35 22.91 -12.43
CA THR A 159 3.67 21.74 -11.87
C THR A 159 2.36 21.47 -12.60
N TYR A 160 1.82 20.22 -12.48
CA TYR A 160 0.57 19.86 -13.15
C TYR A 160 -0.58 20.82 -12.81
N ASP A 161 -0.68 21.21 -11.55
CA ASP A 161 -1.72 22.13 -11.06
C ASP A 161 -1.58 23.55 -11.63
N SER A 162 -0.40 23.93 -12.14
CA SER A 162 -0.16 25.21 -12.83
C SER A 162 -0.44 25.21 -14.34
N CYS A 163 -0.67 24.02 -14.94
CA CYS A 163 -0.99 23.91 -16.36
C CYS A 163 -2.37 24.51 -16.66
N VAL A 164 -2.48 25.13 -17.83
CA VAL A 164 -3.76 25.68 -18.34
C VAL A 164 -4.67 24.53 -18.76
N VAL A 165 -5.96 24.73 -18.56
CA VAL A 165 -7.02 23.81 -19.01
C VAL A 165 -7.71 24.43 -20.22
N ASP A 166 -7.66 23.72 -21.34
CA ASP A 166 -8.32 24.16 -22.56
C ASP A 166 -9.84 24.23 -22.36
N ASP A 167 -10.49 25.06 -23.16
CA ASP A 167 -11.95 25.24 -23.17
C ASP A 167 -12.50 25.70 -21.80
N THR A 168 -11.77 26.67 -21.16
CA THR A 168 -12.15 27.30 -19.91
C THR A 168 -12.05 28.82 -20.01
N ASP A 169 -12.90 29.51 -19.24
CA ASP A 169 -12.89 30.96 -19.06
C ASP A 169 -13.31 31.34 -17.63
N LEU A 170 -13.47 32.63 -17.35
CA LEU A 170 -13.86 33.10 -16.03
C LEU A 170 -15.29 32.68 -15.64
N ASP A 171 -16.15 32.37 -16.61
CA ASP A 171 -17.51 31.89 -16.34
C ASP A 171 -17.50 30.48 -15.71
N ASP A 172 -16.39 29.74 -15.79
CA ASP A 172 -16.24 28.44 -15.13
C ASP A 172 -15.95 28.55 -13.61
N ILE A 173 -15.73 29.76 -13.07
CA ILE A 173 -15.47 30.00 -11.64
C ILE A 173 -16.75 30.00 -10.82
N ASP A 174 -16.74 29.32 -9.66
CA ASP A 174 -17.79 29.31 -8.66
C ASP A 174 -17.56 30.46 -7.67
N GLU A 175 -18.44 31.45 -7.72
CA GLU A 175 -18.38 32.64 -6.85
C GLU A 175 -18.46 32.29 -5.36
N ASN A 176 -19.22 31.26 -4.98
CA ASN A 176 -19.29 30.81 -3.59
C ASN A 176 -17.96 30.27 -3.09
N ALA A 177 -17.25 29.52 -3.94
CA ALA A 177 -15.93 28.99 -3.60
C ALA A 177 -14.91 30.13 -3.43
N LEU A 178 -14.94 31.13 -4.30
CA LEU A 178 -14.07 32.31 -4.21
C LEU A 178 -14.41 33.15 -2.99
N GLY A 179 -15.70 33.42 -2.74
CA GLY A 179 -16.17 34.10 -1.54
C GLY A 179 -15.81 33.38 -0.25
N TYR A 180 -15.85 32.04 -0.27
CA TYR A 180 -15.41 31.21 0.85
C TYR A 180 -13.91 31.33 1.12
N TYR A 181 -13.08 31.34 0.06
CA TYR A 181 -11.65 31.61 0.16
C TYR A 181 -11.39 32.97 0.85
N ARG A 182 -12.00 34.04 0.36
CA ARG A 182 -11.84 35.38 0.92
C ARG A 182 -12.20 35.44 2.41
N ARG A 183 -13.28 34.75 2.80
CA ARG A 183 -13.70 34.67 4.20
C ARG A 183 -12.65 33.98 5.06
N LEU A 184 -12.21 32.80 4.68
CA LEU A 184 -11.19 32.05 5.42
C LEU A 184 -9.86 32.79 5.48
N ARG A 185 -9.45 33.39 4.36
CA ARG A 185 -8.22 34.17 4.30
C ARG A 185 -8.24 35.37 5.25
N LYS A 186 -9.38 36.06 5.32
CA LYS A 186 -9.61 37.18 6.25
C LYS A 186 -9.56 36.72 7.72
N GLU A 187 -10.07 35.53 8.02
CA GLU A 187 -10.00 34.95 9.37
C GLU A 187 -8.54 34.63 9.77
N VAL A 188 -7.69 34.19 8.82
CA VAL A 188 -6.28 33.86 9.06
C VAL A 188 -5.40 35.12 9.12
N ASN A 189 -5.56 36.03 8.16
CA ASN A 189 -4.82 37.30 8.08
C ASN A 189 -5.69 38.40 7.49
N PRO A 190 -6.32 39.23 8.34
CA PRO A 190 -7.18 40.33 7.88
C PRO A 190 -6.47 41.41 7.06
N GLU A 191 -5.16 41.58 7.25
CA GLU A 191 -4.31 42.59 6.59
C GLU A 191 -3.66 42.03 5.30
N SER A 192 -4.09 40.91 4.82
CA SER A 192 -3.51 40.27 3.62
C SER A 192 -3.83 41.12 2.36
N GLU A 193 -2.78 41.41 1.57
CA GLU A 193 -2.87 42.26 0.38
C GLU A 193 -3.88 41.73 -0.65
N GLU A 194 -3.94 40.46 -0.84
CA GLU A 194 -4.83 39.80 -1.81
C GLU A 194 -6.32 40.01 -1.51
N LEU A 195 -6.71 40.36 -0.28
CA LEU A 195 -8.09 40.67 0.07
C LEU A 195 -8.59 42.00 -0.54
N SER A 196 -7.67 42.90 -0.92
CA SER A 196 -7.97 44.17 -1.58
C SER A 196 -8.10 44.06 -3.10
N LEU A 197 -7.67 42.93 -3.69
CA LEU A 197 -7.71 42.71 -5.14
C LEU A 197 -9.12 42.40 -5.62
N ASP A 198 -9.44 42.78 -6.85
CA ASP A 198 -10.64 42.25 -7.51
C ASP A 198 -10.50 40.73 -7.78
N ASP A 199 -11.58 40.11 -8.25
CA ASP A 199 -11.62 38.66 -8.41
C ASP A 199 -10.65 38.17 -9.48
N THR A 200 -10.46 38.91 -10.56
CA THR A 200 -9.54 38.54 -11.65
C THR A 200 -8.08 38.63 -11.17
N ASP A 201 -7.71 39.73 -10.52
CA ASP A 201 -6.37 39.93 -10.02
C ASP A 201 -6.05 38.97 -8.87
N LEU A 202 -7.03 38.69 -7.99
CA LEU A 202 -6.91 37.65 -6.98
C LEU A 202 -6.63 36.28 -7.61
N LEU A 203 -7.45 35.83 -8.57
CA LEU A 203 -7.29 34.54 -9.24
C LEU A 203 -5.93 34.46 -9.96
N ARG A 204 -5.44 35.58 -10.52
CA ARG A 204 -4.08 35.64 -11.11
C ARG A 204 -2.99 35.49 -10.03
N ALA A 205 -3.11 36.20 -8.93
CA ALA A 205 -2.17 36.12 -7.82
C ALA A 205 -2.07 34.69 -7.26
N LEU A 206 -3.22 34.01 -7.14
CA LEU A 206 -3.29 32.59 -6.73
C LEU A 206 -2.81 31.59 -7.82
N GLY A 207 -2.47 32.07 -9.02
CA GLY A 207 -2.12 31.22 -10.15
C GLY A 207 -3.28 30.35 -10.64
N ALA A 208 -4.51 30.72 -10.32
CA ALA A 208 -5.74 30.02 -10.72
C ALA A 208 -6.11 30.27 -12.17
N ILE A 209 -5.67 31.39 -12.76
CA ILE A 209 -5.87 31.75 -14.15
C ILE A 209 -4.57 32.22 -14.81
N LYS A 210 -4.47 32.04 -16.13
CA LYS A 210 -3.42 32.58 -16.97
C LYS A 210 -4.03 33.39 -18.13
N LYS A 211 -3.39 34.51 -18.48
CA LYS A 211 -3.79 35.34 -19.63
C LYS A 211 -3.46 34.65 -20.94
N THR A 212 -4.40 34.62 -21.87
CA THR A 212 -4.19 34.08 -23.21
C THR A 212 -3.53 35.11 -24.12
N LYS A 213 -2.99 34.66 -25.24
CA LYS A 213 -2.41 35.54 -26.28
C LYS A 213 -3.45 36.50 -26.92
N GLU A 214 -4.70 36.11 -26.86
CA GLU A 214 -5.83 36.83 -27.42
C GLU A 214 -6.46 37.85 -26.48
N GLY A 215 -5.90 37.96 -25.26
CA GLY A 215 -6.30 38.96 -24.25
C GLY A 215 -7.34 38.46 -23.24
N GLY A 216 -7.87 37.23 -23.37
CA GLY A 216 -8.76 36.60 -22.43
C GLY A 216 -8.02 35.89 -21.27
N TYR A 217 -8.74 35.12 -20.47
CA TYR A 217 -8.20 34.29 -19.40
C TYR A 217 -8.66 32.86 -19.54
N GLN A 218 -7.77 31.93 -19.21
CA GLN A 218 -8.07 30.51 -19.08
C GLN A 218 -7.72 30.04 -17.67
N LEU A 219 -8.47 29.07 -17.16
CA LEU A 219 -8.18 28.47 -15.86
C LEU A 219 -6.95 27.58 -15.96
N THR A 220 -6.18 27.56 -14.87
CA THR A 220 -5.24 26.48 -14.60
C THR A 220 -5.97 25.32 -13.93
N TYR A 221 -5.33 24.14 -13.80
CA TYR A 221 -5.89 23.08 -12.99
C TYR A 221 -6.12 23.53 -11.54
N THR A 222 -5.28 24.41 -10.98
CA THR A 222 -5.54 25.05 -9.68
C THR A 222 -6.87 25.79 -9.69
N GLY A 223 -7.09 26.67 -10.66
CA GLY A 223 -8.34 27.43 -10.77
C GLY A 223 -9.57 26.54 -10.90
N LEU A 224 -9.50 25.58 -11.83
CA LEU A 224 -10.59 24.63 -12.09
C LEU A 224 -10.90 23.76 -10.84
N LEU A 225 -9.88 23.16 -10.22
CA LEU A 225 -10.09 22.22 -9.12
C LEU A 225 -10.48 22.91 -7.81
N VAL A 226 -9.90 24.09 -7.53
CA VAL A 226 -10.13 24.81 -6.26
C VAL A 226 -11.40 25.65 -6.31
N PHE A 227 -11.68 26.31 -7.46
CA PHE A 227 -12.75 27.28 -7.60
C PHE A 227 -13.75 26.98 -8.72
N GLY A 228 -13.56 25.91 -9.50
CA GLY A 228 -14.39 25.64 -10.68
C GLY A 228 -15.81 25.20 -10.33
N LYS A 229 -16.79 25.64 -11.13
CA LYS A 229 -18.18 25.20 -11.03
C LYS A 229 -18.30 23.68 -11.17
N GLN A 230 -19.26 23.11 -10.45
CA GLN A 230 -19.48 21.65 -10.48
C GLN A 230 -19.69 21.10 -11.89
N MET A 231 -20.37 21.83 -12.77
CA MET A 231 -20.63 21.37 -14.15
C MET A 231 -19.38 21.46 -15.01
N SER A 232 -18.53 22.46 -14.82
CA SER A 232 -17.22 22.58 -15.47
C SER A 232 -16.29 21.46 -15.05
N LEU A 233 -16.22 21.14 -13.75
CA LEU A 233 -15.50 20.00 -13.22
C LEU A 233 -16.01 18.66 -13.80
N ARG A 234 -17.34 18.50 -13.96
CA ARG A 234 -17.92 17.30 -14.55
C ARG A 234 -17.56 17.19 -16.04
N ARG A 235 -17.52 18.28 -16.78
CA ARG A 235 -17.20 18.33 -18.21
C ARG A 235 -15.73 18.02 -18.44
N LEU A 236 -14.83 18.66 -17.71
CA LEU A 236 -13.39 18.68 -18.00
C LEU A 236 -12.61 17.58 -17.24
N VAL A 237 -13.02 17.27 -16.00
CA VAL A 237 -12.35 16.29 -15.12
C VAL A 237 -13.37 15.35 -14.43
N PRO A 238 -14.08 14.52 -15.18
CA PRO A 238 -15.25 13.76 -14.69
C PRO A 238 -14.93 12.80 -13.54
N SER A 239 -13.70 12.33 -13.41
CA SER A 239 -13.25 11.49 -12.29
C SER A 239 -12.89 12.28 -11.03
N PHE A 240 -12.82 13.61 -11.12
CA PHE A 240 -12.54 14.46 -9.98
C PHE A 240 -13.79 14.57 -9.10
N ARG A 241 -13.87 13.66 -8.13
CA ARG A 241 -14.94 13.58 -7.14
C ARG A 241 -14.47 12.80 -5.91
N VAL A 242 -15.27 12.84 -4.87
CA VAL A 242 -15.12 11.99 -3.68
C VAL A 242 -16.31 11.06 -3.60
N ASP A 243 -16.06 9.76 -3.60
CA ASP A 243 -17.05 8.72 -3.38
C ASP A 243 -17.00 8.32 -1.90
N TYR A 244 -18.05 8.62 -1.13
CA TYR A 244 -18.23 8.12 0.21
C TYR A 244 -19.03 6.83 0.16
N ILE A 245 -18.52 5.78 0.78
CA ILE A 245 -19.08 4.42 0.74
C ILE A 245 -19.18 3.90 2.17
N ARG A 246 -20.39 3.53 2.61
CA ARG A 246 -20.63 2.88 3.90
C ARG A 246 -20.80 1.38 3.71
N ILE A 247 -20.11 0.61 4.55
CA ILE A 247 -20.15 -0.84 4.61
C ILE A 247 -20.38 -1.26 6.05
N SER A 248 -21.41 -2.07 6.30
CA SER A 248 -21.80 -2.55 7.64
C SER A 248 -20.82 -3.56 8.25
N SER A 249 -20.00 -4.20 7.42
CA SER A 249 -19.01 -5.18 7.88
C SER A 249 -17.61 -4.57 8.02
N ASN A 250 -16.67 -5.36 8.55
CA ASN A 250 -15.26 -5.02 8.60
C ASN A 250 -14.48 -5.45 7.35
N GLN A 251 -15.14 -6.06 6.36
CA GLN A 251 -14.57 -6.54 5.11
C GLN A 251 -15.36 -6.04 3.91
N TRP A 252 -14.65 -5.84 2.80
CA TRP A 252 -15.27 -5.54 1.52
C TRP A 252 -16.04 -6.78 1.03
N MET A 253 -17.36 -6.70 1.02
CA MET A 253 -18.19 -7.82 0.58
C MET A 253 -18.35 -7.83 -0.94
N ALA A 254 -18.14 -9.00 -1.55
CA ALA A 254 -18.27 -9.17 -3.00
C ALA A 254 -19.72 -9.48 -3.43
N ASP A 255 -20.65 -9.61 -2.50
CA ASP A 255 -22.05 -9.96 -2.82
C ASP A 255 -22.80 -8.78 -3.46
N GLY A 256 -23.36 -9.02 -4.65
CA GLY A 256 -23.85 -7.97 -5.56
C GLY A 256 -25.14 -7.28 -5.13
N ASN A 257 -25.89 -7.83 -4.17
CA ASN A 257 -27.23 -7.35 -3.86
C ASN A 257 -27.33 -6.43 -2.63
N ASN A 258 -26.32 -6.45 -1.72
CA ASN A 258 -26.30 -5.63 -0.48
C ASN A 258 -24.88 -5.12 -0.17
N ARG A 259 -24.14 -4.65 -1.17
CA ARG A 259 -22.73 -4.24 -1.00
C ARG A 259 -22.56 -3.02 -0.11
N PHE A 260 -23.42 -2.05 -0.27
CA PHE A 260 -23.27 -0.74 0.32
C PHE A 260 -24.57 -0.36 1.03
N GLU A 261 -24.47 0.04 2.29
CA GLU A 261 -25.61 0.62 2.99
C GLU A 261 -25.91 2.03 2.46
N GLN A 262 -24.87 2.76 2.07
CA GLN A 262 -24.97 4.11 1.55
C GLN A 262 -23.80 4.42 0.62
N THR A 263 -24.08 5.15 -0.45
CA THR A 263 -23.07 5.75 -1.31
C THR A 263 -23.44 7.21 -1.57
N ILE A 264 -22.44 8.11 -1.48
CA ILE A 264 -22.62 9.53 -1.77
C ILE A 264 -21.51 9.97 -2.70
N ASP A 265 -21.87 10.36 -3.93
CA ASP A 265 -20.95 10.99 -4.87
C ASP A 265 -20.89 12.48 -4.61
N MET A 266 -19.75 12.99 -4.20
CA MET A 266 -19.54 14.40 -3.92
C MET A 266 -18.71 15.04 -5.03
N ARG A 267 -19.24 16.12 -5.61
CA ARG A 267 -18.59 16.91 -6.66
C ARG A 267 -18.66 18.39 -6.29
N GLY A 268 -17.67 19.14 -6.75
CA GLY A 268 -17.59 20.57 -6.58
C GLY A 268 -16.16 21.07 -6.38
N PRO A 269 -15.97 22.38 -6.26
CA PRO A 269 -14.67 22.97 -5.99
C PRO A 269 -14.09 22.52 -4.64
N LEU A 270 -12.77 22.32 -4.60
CA LEU A 270 -12.06 21.83 -3.41
C LEU A 270 -12.31 22.70 -2.17
N MET A 271 -12.42 24.01 -2.35
CA MET A 271 -12.70 24.92 -1.24
C MET A 271 -13.97 24.54 -0.46
N LEU A 272 -15.00 24.07 -1.14
CA LEU A 272 -16.26 23.64 -0.54
C LEU A 272 -16.28 22.15 -0.22
N MET A 273 -15.47 21.35 -0.93
CA MET A 273 -15.48 19.91 -0.85
C MET A 273 -14.93 19.37 0.47
N VAL A 274 -13.95 20.05 1.08
CA VAL A 274 -13.35 19.64 2.37
C VAL A 274 -14.44 19.52 3.43
N ASN A 275 -15.25 20.56 3.62
CA ASN A 275 -16.31 20.55 4.62
C ASN A 275 -17.39 19.54 4.29
N LYS A 276 -17.77 19.44 3.00
CA LYS A 276 -18.79 18.48 2.54
C LYS A 276 -18.36 17.03 2.82
N ALA A 277 -17.11 16.69 2.53
CA ALA A 277 -16.57 15.35 2.79
C ALA A 277 -16.45 15.07 4.29
N CYS A 278 -15.97 16.04 5.09
CA CYS A 278 -15.90 15.90 6.55
C CYS A 278 -17.28 15.68 7.16
N SER A 279 -18.28 16.49 6.78
CA SER A 279 -19.65 16.37 7.30
C SER A 279 -20.25 15.01 6.94
N ALA A 280 -20.12 14.55 5.71
CA ALA A 280 -20.64 13.24 5.29
C ALA A 280 -20.11 12.09 6.15
N VAL A 281 -18.82 12.14 6.55
CA VAL A 281 -18.23 11.13 7.42
C VAL A 281 -18.70 11.30 8.87
N ILE A 282 -18.69 12.54 9.39
CA ILE A 282 -19.03 12.82 10.80
C ILE A 282 -20.49 12.48 11.12
N ASP A 283 -21.39 12.80 10.19
CA ASP A 283 -22.83 12.55 10.37
C ASP A 283 -23.14 11.05 10.45
N ASP A 284 -22.27 10.22 9.85
CA ASP A 284 -22.38 8.76 9.83
C ASP A 284 -21.60 8.06 10.96
N LEU A 285 -20.75 8.78 11.70
CA LEU A 285 -20.02 8.19 12.81
C LEU A 285 -20.94 7.94 14.00
N PRO A 286 -20.79 6.77 14.70
CA PRO A 286 -21.50 6.51 15.93
C PRO A 286 -21.22 7.64 16.93
N LYS A 287 -22.28 8.20 17.51
CA LYS A 287 -22.20 9.16 18.60
C LYS A 287 -22.01 8.39 19.90
N GLY A 288 -20.84 8.49 20.53
CA GLY A 288 -20.58 7.90 21.83
C GLY A 288 -21.48 8.54 22.90
N PHE A 289 -22.07 7.75 23.76
CA PHE A 289 -22.83 8.23 24.90
C PHE A 289 -21.97 8.07 26.15
N GLU A 290 -21.48 9.18 26.70
CA GLU A 290 -20.75 9.19 27.97
C GLU A 290 -21.64 9.86 29.04
N LEU A 291 -22.07 9.08 30.03
CA LEU A 291 -22.68 9.63 31.25
C LEU A 291 -21.54 10.21 32.12
N LYS A 292 -21.39 11.53 32.11
CA LYS A 292 -20.62 12.23 33.15
C LYS A 292 -21.60 12.60 34.26
N ASP A 293 -21.14 12.49 35.51
CA ASP A 293 -21.89 12.82 36.74
C ASP A 293 -22.38 14.28 36.84
N SER A 294 -22.24 15.07 35.82
CA SER A 294 -22.78 16.42 35.70
C SER A 294 -23.76 16.51 34.52
N LEU A 295 -24.86 17.16 34.75
CA LEU A 295 -26.06 17.35 33.90
C LEU A 295 -25.84 17.85 32.45
N GLN A 296 -24.62 17.78 31.92
CA GLN A 296 -24.31 18.06 30.51
C GLN A 296 -23.68 16.81 29.87
N ALA A 297 -24.51 16.05 29.16
CA ALA A 297 -24.04 15.00 28.28
C ALA A 297 -23.27 15.62 27.10
N SER A 298 -21.93 15.62 27.15
CA SER A 298 -21.14 15.81 25.95
C SER A 298 -20.99 14.46 25.25
N THR A 299 -21.39 14.38 24.01
CA THR A 299 -21.13 13.22 23.14
C THR A 299 -19.80 13.48 22.42
N PRO A 300 -18.67 12.91 22.91
CA PRO A 300 -17.41 13.05 22.18
C PRO A 300 -17.54 12.30 20.85
N ALA A 301 -17.16 12.94 19.76
CA ALA A 301 -17.00 12.26 18.50
C ALA A 301 -15.96 11.13 18.68
N ILE A 302 -16.27 9.91 18.21
CA ILE A 302 -15.37 8.77 18.30
C ILE A 302 -14.02 9.09 17.66
N LEU A 303 -13.99 9.88 16.60
CA LEU A 303 -12.80 10.31 15.87
C LEU A 303 -12.62 11.83 16.02
N PRO A 304 -11.43 12.34 16.41
CA PRO A 304 -11.17 13.78 16.45
C PRO A 304 -11.37 14.42 15.06
N HIS A 305 -12.19 15.47 15.00
CA HIS A 305 -12.49 16.19 13.74
C HIS A 305 -11.24 16.68 13.01
N LYS A 306 -10.21 17.09 13.75
CA LYS A 306 -8.94 17.53 13.17
C LYS A 306 -8.21 16.41 12.44
N VAL A 307 -8.27 15.17 12.93
CA VAL A 307 -7.65 14.00 12.29
C VAL A 307 -8.34 13.70 10.96
N LEU A 308 -9.67 13.68 10.95
CA LEU A 308 -10.44 13.44 9.74
C LEU A 308 -10.19 14.52 8.69
N ARG A 309 -10.24 15.80 9.10
CA ARG A 309 -9.98 16.94 8.21
C ARG A 309 -8.59 16.85 7.61
N GLU A 310 -7.57 16.61 8.42
CA GLU A 310 -6.18 16.47 7.97
C GLU A 310 -6.02 15.33 6.95
N ALA A 311 -6.64 14.18 7.21
CA ALA A 311 -6.58 13.04 6.30
C ALA A 311 -7.27 13.33 4.94
N ILE A 312 -8.41 14.03 4.95
CA ILE A 312 -9.14 14.42 3.74
C ILE A 312 -8.38 15.49 2.96
N VAL A 313 -7.87 16.51 3.65
CA VAL A 313 -7.08 17.59 3.04
C VAL A 313 -5.81 17.04 2.39
N ASN A 314 -5.10 16.15 3.09
CA ASN A 314 -3.92 15.48 2.53
C ASN A 314 -4.27 14.64 1.29
N ALA A 315 -5.44 13.99 1.26
CA ALA A 315 -5.90 13.30 0.08
C ALA A 315 -6.07 14.26 -1.11
N PHE A 316 -6.61 15.46 -0.91
CA PHE A 316 -6.76 16.45 -1.98
C PHE A 316 -5.41 17.02 -2.47
N ILE A 317 -4.54 17.42 -1.54
CA ILE A 317 -3.24 18.02 -1.87
C ILE A 317 -2.31 17.03 -2.59
N HIS A 318 -2.29 15.78 -2.15
CA HIS A 318 -1.39 14.76 -2.67
C HIS A 318 -2.01 13.88 -3.77
N ARG A 319 -3.26 14.15 -4.16
CA ARG A 319 -3.90 13.41 -5.26
C ARG A 319 -3.11 13.54 -6.55
N SER A 320 -2.92 12.42 -7.25
CA SER A 320 -2.52 12.47 -8.64
C SER A 320 -3.72 12.82 -9.53
N ASN A 321 -3.72 14.04 -10.07
CA ASN A 321 -4.77 14.51 -10.98
C ASN A 321 -4.63 13.93 -12.40
N ARG A 322 -3.56 13.19 -12.68
CA ARG A 322 -3.35 12.42 -13.92
C ARG A 322 -4.05 11.05 -13.89
N VAL A 323 -4.35 10.55 -12.71
CA VAL A 323 -5.04 9.27 -12.52
C VAL A 323 -6.55 9.48 -12.59
N ASN A 324 -7.19 8.82 -13.53
CA ASN A 324 -8.63 8.97 -13.80
C ASN A 324 -9.48 8.11 -12.83
N GLN A 325 -9.30 8.32 -11.53
CA GLN A 325 -10.03 7.63 -10.46
C GLN A 325 -10.49 8.64 -9.39
N PRO A 326 -11.63 8.43 -8.72
CA PRO A 326 -12.06 9.26 -7.60
C PRO A 326 -11.22 9.03 -6.35
N ILE A 327 -11.25 9.97 -5.41
CA ILE A 327 -10.92 9.69 -4.02
C ILE A 327 -12.07 8.89 -3.43
N GLN A 328 -11.78 7.80 -2.73
CA GLN A 328 -12.81 7.00 -2.07
C GLN A 328 -12.62 7.07 -0.56
N ILE A 329 -13.68 7.42 0.16
CA ILE A 329 -13.75 7.37 1.61
C ILE A 329 -14.66 6.20 1.96
N ILE A 330 -14.08 5.11 2.46
CA ILE A 330 -14.81 3.88 2.77
C ILE A 330 -14.93 3.77 4.29
N ARG A 331 -16.17 3.80 4.77
CA ARG A 331 -16.53 3.64 6.17
C ARG A 331 -16.93 2.18 6.42
N TYR A 332 -16.01 1.41 6.99
CA TYR A 332 -16.28 0.06 7.51
C TYR A 332 -16.87 0.13 8.93
N SER A 333 -17.39 -0.96 9.44
CA SER A 333 -17.91 -1.03 10.82
C SER A 333 -16.89 -0.59 11.88
N ASN A 334 -15.60 -0.82 11.64
CA ASN A 334 -14.52 -0.65 12.60
C ASN A 334 -13.46 0.40 12.22
N ARG A 335 -13.48 0.94 11.00
CA ARG A 335 -12.46 1.87 10.50
C ARG A 335 -12.96 2.73 9.36
N ILE A 336 -12.19 3.78 9.07
CA ILE A 336 -12.31 4.57 7.85
C ILE A 336 -11.05 4.35 7.03
N GLU A 337 -11.19 4.09 5.75
CA GLU A 337 -10.11 4.07 4.78
C GLU A 337 -10.29 5.18 3.76
N ILE A 338 -9.25 5.97 3.53
CA ILE A 338 -9.23 7.00 2.49
C ILE A 338 -8.27 6.52 1.41
N HIS A 339 -8.81 6.14 0.28
CA HIS A 339 -8.09 5.68 -0.90
C HIS A 339 -7.87 6.85 -1.85
N ASN A 340 -6.63 7.21 -2.05
CA ASN A 340 -6.24 8.34 -2.88
C ASN A 340 -5.48 7.89 -4.13
N PRO A 341 -5.85 8.34 -5.34
CA PRO A 341 -5.05 8.12 -6.55
C PRO A 341 -3.68 8.80 -6.43
N GLY A 342 -2.62 8.06 -6.72
CA GLY A 342 -1.24 8.50 -6.57
C GLY A 342 -0.57 7.93 -5.31
N TYR A 343 0.64 7.39 -5.48
CA TYR A 343 1.47 6.96 -4.35
C TYR A 343 2.14 8.17 -3.65
N SER A 344 2.68 7.99 -2.44
CA SER A 344 3.44 9.03 -1.74
C SER A 344 4.75 9.34 -2.44
N LEU A 345 5.02 10.61 -2.73
CA LEU A 345 6.32 11.04 -3.26
C LEU A 345 7.39 10.93 -2.19
N LYS A 346 7.03 11.26 -0.93
CA LYS A 346 7.91 11.13 0.22
C LYS A 346 8.03 9.66 0.63
N SER A 347 9.26 9.21 0.84
CA SER A 347 9.56 7.85 1.27
C SER A 347 8.87 7.51 2.61
N PRO A 348 8.33 6.29 2.79
CA PRO A 348 7.64 5.88 4.01
C PRO A 348 8.46 6.06 5.29
N GLU A 349 9.79 5.92 5.22
CA GLU A 349 10.70 6.10 6.36
C GLU A 349 10.75 7.55 6.86
N LEU A 350 10.36 8.50 6.00
CA LEU A 350 10.39 9.93 6.32
C LEU A 350 9.01 10.48 6.71
N TRP A 351 7.98 9.63 6.77
CA TRP A 351 6.64 10.08 7.16
C TRP A 351 6.60 10.56 8.61
N GLY A 352 6.17 11.79 8.80
CA GLY A 352 6.15 12.47 10.08
C GLY A 352 7.39 13.32 10.36
N GLU A 353 8.45 13.24 9.55
CA GLU A 353 9.56 14.17 9.58
C GLU A 353 9.20 15.50 8.91
N PRO A 354 9.84 16.62 9.29
CA PRO A 354 9.64 17.91 8.64
C PRO A 354 9.89 17.87 7.13
N GLY A 355 9.19 18.72 6.40
CA GLY A 355 9.25 18.80 4.94
C GLY A 355 8.18 17.95 4.27
N SER A 356 7.69 18.45 3.12
CA SER A 356 6.67 17.79 2.33
C SER A 356 7.07 17.77 0.85
N GLU A 357 6.78 16.68 0.16
CA GLU A 357 6.93 16.56 -1.29
C GLU A 357 5.54 16.65 -1.90
N LEU A 358 5.26 17.77 -2.58
CA LEU A 358 3.92 18.12 -3.04
C LEU A 358 3.72 17.81 -4.53
N ARG A 359 2.61 17.14 -4.86
CA ARG A 359 2.17 16.98 -6.25
C ARG A 359 1.50 18.24 -6.80
N ASN A 360 0.77 18.93 -5.93
CA ASN A 360 -0.05 20.08 -6.27
C ASN A 360 0.34 21.25 -5.35
N PRO A 361 1.53 21.88 -5.55
CA PRO A 361 2.06 22.89 -4.65
C PRO A 361 1.19 24.14 -4.58
N ARG A 362 0.55 24.56 -5.69
CA ARG A 362 -0.33 25.75 -5.68
C ARG A 362 -1.64 25.49 -4.94
N ILE A 363 -2.23 24.30 -5.11
CA ILE A 363 -3.41 23.90 -4.30
C ILE A 363 -3.04 23.84 -2.83
N SER A 364 -1.85 23.31 -2.51
CA SER A 364 -1.34 23.26 -1.13
C SER A 364 -1.17 24.65 -0.53
N GLU A 365 -0.62 25.60 -1.30
CA GLU A 365 -0.44 26.98 -0.86
C GLU A 365 -1.78 27.67 -0.51
N ILE A 366 -2.78 27.55 -1.38
CA ILE A 366 -4.13 28.07 -1.14
C ILE A 366 -4.76 27.47 0.13
N PHE A 367 -4.57 26.17 0.34
CA PHE A 367 -5.09 25.49 1.54
C PHE A 367 -4.36 25.91 2.81
N HIS A 368 -3.07 26.18 2.72
CA HIS A 368 -2.29 26.75 3.81
C HIS A 368 -2.75 28.17 4.16
N ASP A 369 -2.90 29.02 3.17
CA ASP A 369 -3.33 30.41 3.34
C ASP A 369 -4.70 30.56 4.01
N THR A 370 -5.52 29.53 3.86
CA THR A 370 -6.86 29.43 4.46
C THR A 370 -6.91 28.59 5.74
N ASN A 371 -5.76 28.16 6.27
CA ASN A 371 -5.64 27.27 7.43
C ASN A 371 -6.46 25.96 7.31
N LEU A 372 -6.69 25.54 6.07
CA LEU A 372 -7.27 24.22 5.79
C LEU A 372 -6.21 23.11 5.88
N ALA A 373 -4.96 23.41 5.55
CA ALA A 373 -3.83 22.51 5.60
C ALA A 373 -2.67 23.02 6.45
N GLU A 374 -1.91 22.11 7.06
CA GLU A 374 -0.62 22.40 7.67
C GLU A 374 0.52 22.09 6.67
N THR A 375 1.40 23.11 6.41
CA THR A 375 2.48 22.95 5.40
C THR A 375 3.80 22.44 5.95
N LYS A 376 3.95 22.35 7.28
CA LYS A 376 5.24 22.04 7.92
C LYS A 376 5.61 20.55 7.90
N GLY A 377 4.81 19.69 7.24
CA GLY A 377 5.01 18.24 7.19
C GLY A 377 4.71 17.53 8.52
N THR A 378 4.06 18.21 9.46
CA THR A 378 3.75 17.72 10.80
C THR A 378 2.38 17.04 10.89
N GLY A 379 1.56 17.08 9.83
CA GLY A 379 0.19 16.59 9.82
C GLY A 379 0.03 15.14 10.24
N MET A 380 0.88 14.23 9.74
CA MET A 380 0.86 12.82 10.17
C MET A 380 1.22 12.65 11.66
N GLY A 381 2.19 13.43 12.16
CA GLY A 381 2.56 13.44 13.57
C GLY A 381 1.42 13.97 14.44
N ALA A 382 0.74 15.03 14.01
CA ALA A 382 -0.43 15.59 14.69
C ALA A 382 -1.60 14.60 14.72
N MET A 383 -1.88 13.91 13.61
CA MET A 383 -2.90 12.85 13.57
C MET A 383 -2.60 11.74 14.57
N ARG A 384 -1.35 11.24 14.63
CA ARG A 384 -0.94 10.20 15.60
C ARG A 384 -1.13 10.66 17.05
N ARG A 385 -0.71 11.89 17.35
CA ARG A 385 -0.86 12.46 18.69
C ARG A 385 -2.33 12.58 19.09
N LEU A 386 -3.16 13.18 18.24
CA LEU A 386 -4.58 13.36 18.50
C LEU A 386 -5.35 12.04 18.64
N MET A 387 -5.02 11.03 17.84
CA MET A 387 -5.59 9.69 17.98
C MET A 387 -5.19 9.05 19.31
N LYS A 388 -3.92 9.17 19.71
CA LYS A 388 -3.44 8.68 21.00
C LYS A 388 -4.12 9.38 22.17
N GLU A 389 -4.26 10.72 22.12
CA GLU A 389 -4.97 11.51 23.14
C GLU A 389 -6.45 11.10 23.25
N ALA A 390 -7.06 10.70 22.14
CA ALA A 390 -8.42 10.15 22.12
C ALA A 390 -8.51 8.66 22.52
N GLY A 391 -7.39 8.02 22.91
CA GLY A 391 -7.34 6.60 23.27
C GLY A 391 -7.55 5.65 22.09
N LEU A 392 -7.44 6.16 20.86
CA LEU A 392 -7.57 5.39 19.62
C LEU A 392 -6.21 4.84 19.17
N MET A 393 -6.24 3.84 18.30
CA MET A 393 -5.04 3.34 17.67
C MET A 393 -4.44 4.39 16.71
N PRO A 394 -3.09 4.43 16.58
CA PRO A 394 -2.46 5.33 15.62
C PRO A 394 -2.98 5.10 14.20
N PRO A 395 -3.07 6.16 13.36
CA PRO A 395 -3.40 6.02 11.96
C PRO A 395 -2.29 5.27 11.25
N THR A 396 -2.64 4.43 10.27
CA THR A 396 -1.68 3.74 9.42
C THR A 396 -1.82 4.19 7.97
N PHE A 397 -0.70 4.21 7.27
CA PHE A 397 -0.60 4.68 5.89
C PHE A 397 0.07 3.61 5.03
N GLU A 398 -0.43 3.43 3.82
CA GLU A 398 0.12 2.52 2.83
C GLU A 398 0.32 3.27 1.51
N SER A 399 1.52 3.21 0.97
CA SER A 399 1.84 3.74 -0.35
C SER A 399 2.16 2.59 -1.29
N ASN A 400 1.33 2.37 -2.28
CA ASN A 400 1.52 1.33 -3.27
C ASN A 400 1.90 1.96 -4.61
N HIS A 401 3.18 1.87 -4.95
CA HIS A 401 3.73 2.44 -6.18
C HIS A 401 3.22 1.69 -7.43
N GLU A 402 3.12 0.36 -7.36
CA GLU A 402 2.69 -0.48 -8.47
C GLU A 402 1.21 -0.25 -8.83
N ALA A 403 0.35 -0.06 -7.80
CA ALA A 403 -1.06 0.26 -7.97
C ALA A 403 -1.33 1.77 -8.13
N ASN A 404 -0.29 2.60 -8.02
CA ASN A 404 -0.36 4.06 -8.02
C ASN A 404 -1.45 4.60 -7.07
N LYS A 405 -1.41 4.14 -5.82
CA LYS A 405 -2.45 4.37 -4.81
C LYS A 405 -1.84 4.64 -3.44
N PHE A 406 -2.44 5.55 -2.71
CA PHE A 406 -2.18 5.78 -1.29
C PHE A 406 -3.42 5.47 -0.48
N THR A 407 -3.26 4.84 0.68
CA THR A 407 -4.36 4.53 1.59
C THR A 407 -4.04 5.01 3.00
N ALA A 408 -4.90 5.85 3.57
CA ALA A 408 -4.87 6.19 4.98
C ALA A 408 -5.96 5.40 5.71
N ARG A 409 -5.61 4.75 6.85
CA ARG A 409 -6.54 3.99 7.68
C ARG A 409 -6.65 4.61 9.07
N LEU A 410 -7.86 4.90 9.49
CA LEU A 410 -8.22 5.45 10.79
C LEU A 410 -9.10 4.41 11.50
N LEU A 411 -8.54 3.73 12.51
CA LEU A 411 -9.30 2.75 13.29
C LEU A 411 -10.18 3.48 14.31
N LEU A 412 -11.44 3.06 14.42
CA LEU A 412 -12.45 3.69 15.26
C LEU A 412 -12.56 3.07 16.67
N HIS A 413 -11.79 2.03 16.93
CA HIS A 413 -11.81 1.34 18.21
C HIS A 413 -10.80 1.93 19.19
N HIS A 414 -11.25 2.12 20.44
CA HIS A 414 -10.37 2.41 21.53
C HIS A 414 -9.46 1.21 21.82
N PHE A 415 -8.17 1.42 21.87
CA PHE A 415 -7.21 0.37 22.23
C PHE A 415 -7.53 -0.24 23.61
N LEU A 416 -7.96 0.62 24.55
CA LEU A 416 -8.33 0.26 25.92
C LEU A 416 -9.85 0.01 26.09
N SER A 417 -10.61 -0.31 25.04
CA SER A 417 -12.01 -0.69 25.21
C SER A 417 -12.11 -1.93 26.13
N LYS A 418 -13.22 -2.04 26.88
CA LYS A 418 -13.45 -3.21 27.74
C LYS A 418 -13.36 -4.52 26.96
N GLU A 419 -13.81 -4.52 25.71
CA GLU A 419 -13.75 -5.64 24.79
C GLU A 419 -12.31 -5.98 24.40
N ASN A 420 -11.51 -4.99 24.00
CA ASN A 420 -10.09 -5.19 23.69
C ASN A 420 -9.30 -5.63 24.92
N MET A 421 -9.55 -5.04 26.07
CA MET A 421 -8.90 -5.43 27.32
C MET A 421 -9.26 -6.84 27.74
N GLY A 422 -10.55 -7.23 27.62
CA GLY A 422 -11.00 -8.60 27.86
C GLY A 422 -10.35 -9.60 26.90
N TRP A 423 -10.28 -9.25 25.61
CA TRP A 423 -9.62 -10.09 24.62
C TRP A 423 -8.11 -10.17 24.83
N LEU A 424 -7.43 -9.07 25.11
CA LEU A 424 -5.99 -9.04 25.41
C LEU A 424 -5.63 -9.76 26.70
N SER A 425 -6.55 -9.84 27.67
CA SER A 425 -6.31 -10.60 28.91
C SER A 425 -6.10 -12.10 28.67
N MET A 426 -6.59 -12.64 27.56
CA MET A 426 -6.36 -14.04 27.17
C MET A 426 -4.91 -14.31 26.74
N PHE A 427 -4.14 -13.27 26.47
CA PHE A 427 -2.72 -13.35 26.12
C PHE A 427 -1.82 -12.98 27.30
N ALA A 428 -2.37 -12.83 28.52
CA ALA A 428 -1.61 -12.36 29.70
C ALA A 428 -0.45 -13.30 30.08
N GLU A 429 -0.59 -14.60 29.80
CA GLU A 429 0.44 -15.61 30.08
C GLU A 429 1.69 -15.50 29.18
N TYR A 430 1.61 -14.77 28.07
CA TYR A 430 2.66 -14.73 27.04
C TYR A 430 3.61 -13.54 27.17
N ASP A 431 3.46 -12.70 28.19
CA ASP A 431 4.29 -11.52 28.46
C ASP A 431 4.55 -10.66 27.21
N LEU A 432 3.48 -10.31 26.50
CA LEU A 432 3.54 -9.51 25.29
C LEU A 432 3.81 -8.04 25.61
N VAL A 433 4.74 -7.43 24.88
CA VAL A 433 4.95 -5.98 24.93
C VAL A 433 3.76 -5.23 24.32
N ASN A 434 3.64 -3.94 24.64
CA ASN A 434 2.49 -3.13 24.19
C ASN A 434 2.35 -3.10 22.65
N GLU A 435 3.46 -3.02 21.94
CA GLU A 435 3.49 -2.98 20.48
C GLU A 435 2.99 -4.29 19.85
N GLN A 436 3.32 -5.43 20.48
CA GLN A 436 2.80 -6.74 20.06
C GLN A 436 1.30 -6.85 20.32
N LYS A 437 0.80 -6.32 21.43
CA LYS A 437 -0.63 -6.24 21.72
C LYS A 437 -1.36 -5.37 20.71
N LEU A 438 -0.78 -4.21 20.35
CA LEU A 438 -1.29 -3.33 19.30
C LEU A 438 -1.36 -4.05 17.95
N ALA A 439 -0.30 -4.79 17.59
CA ALA A 439 -0.25 -5.56 16.36
C ALA A 439 -1.33 -6.65 16.30
N LEU A 440 -1.56 -7.37 17.39
CA LEU A 440 -2.62 -8.39 17.46
C LEU A 440 -4.01 -7.77 17.30
N VAL A 441 -4.29 -6.63 17.97
CA VAL A 441 -5.53 -5.89 17.77
C VAL A 441 -5.65 -5.42 16.32
N PHE A 442 -4.58 -4.88 15.74
CA PHE A 442 -4.58 -4.43 14.34
C PHE A 442 -4.87 -5.58 13.37
N VAL A 443 -4.21 -6.73 13.54
CA VAL A 443 -4.45 -7.90 12.66
C VAL A 443 -5.87 -8.44 12.85
N ARG A 444 -6.42 -8.39 14.05
CA ARG A 444 -7.83 -8.76 14.29
C ARG A 444 -8.78 -7.88 13.47
N GLU A 445 -8.54 -6.57 13.45
CA GLU A 445 -9.42 -5.58 12.82
C GLU A 445 -9.23 -5.46 11.30
N VAL A 446 -7.98 -5.54 10.84
CA VAL A 446 -7.61 -5.28 9.43
C VAL A 446 -7.36 -6.58 8.66
N GLY A 447 -6.96 -7.64 9.35
CA GLY A 447 -6.72 -8.96 8.77
C GLY A 447 -5.26 -9.31 8.55
N ALA A 448 -4.39 -8.34 8.28
CA ALA A 448 -2.97 -8.55 8.03
C ALA A 448 -2.13 -7.36 8.49
N ILE A 449 -0.85 -7.60 8.78
CA ILE A 449 0.14 -6.57 9.13
C ILE A 449 1.47 -6.89 8.45
N ASP A 450 2.17 -5.87 7.98
CA ASP A 450 3.56 -5.99 7.52
C ASP A 450 4.52 -5.23 8.44
N ASN A 451 5.82 -5.34 8.17
CA ASN A 451 6.85 -4.66 8.96
C ASN A 451 6.69 -3.13 8.94
N ALA A 452 6.31 -2.57 7.80
CA ALA A 452 6.13 -1.11 7.65
C ALA A 452 4.95 -0.61 8.51
N THR A 453 3.84 -1.34 8.49
CA THR A 453 2.66 -1.04 9.32
C THR A 453 2.94 -1.23 10.80
N TYR A 454 3.67 -2.29 11.19
CA TYR A 454 4.07 -2.53 12.59
C TYR A 454 4.86 -1.34 13.15
N ARG A 455 5.82 -0.82 12.40
CA ARG A 455 6.59 0.38 12.78
C ARG A 455 5.75 1.66 12.86
N GLN A 456 4.60 1.70 12.22
CA GLN A 456 3.69 2.84 12.30
C GLN A 456 2.84 2.81 13.59
N LEU A 457 2.67 1.66 14.22
CA LEU A 457 2.00 1.55 15.52
C LEU A 457 2.81 2.22 16.64
N ASP A 458 4.14 2.16 16.54
CA ASP A 458 5.05 2.94 17.36
C ASP A 458 6.27 3.35 16.53
N THR A 459 6.47 4.66 16.37
CA THR A 459 7.53 5.24 15.54
C THR A 459 8.95 5.07 16.11
N THR A 460 9.08 4.60 17.34
CA THR A 460 10.39 4.31 17.95
C THR A 460 10.95 2.95 17.55
N ILE A 461 10.12 2.11 16.90
CA ILE A 461 10.50 0.76 16.51
C ILE A 461 11.33 0.78 15.22
N THR A 462 12.54 0.23 15.30
CA THR A 462 13.40 0.03 14.13
C THR A 462 12.90 -1.12 13.26
N HIS A 463 13.35 -1.17 12.00
CA HIS A 463 13.01 -2.25 11.07
C HIS A 463 13.41 -3.64 11.61
N ALA A 464 14.60 -3.75 12.21
CA ALA A 464 15.09 -5.01 12.80
C ALA A 464 14.24 -5.44 14.00
N ARG A 465 13.92 -4.51 14.90
CA ARG A 465 13.06 -4.81 16.07
C ARG A 465 11.65 -5.23 15.66
N ALA A 466 11.04 -4.54 14.67
CA ALA A 466 9.73 -4.92 14.14
C ALA A 466 9.73 -6.36 13.59
N ARG A 467 10.80 -6.73 12.88
CA ARG A 467 10.96 -8.09 12.34
C ARG A 467 11.07 -9.14 13.45
N LEU A 468 11.89 -8.87 14.48
CA LEU A 468 12.05 -9.76 15.62
C LEU A 468 10.73 -9.96 16.38
N GLU A 469 10.00 -8.87 16.64
CA GLU A 469 8.75 -8.93 17.41
C GLU A 469 7.63 -9.61 16.62
N LEU A 470 7.55 -9.40 15.30
CA LEU A 470 6.62 -10.13 14.44
C LEU A 470 6.97 -11.62 14.36
N HIS A 471 8.27 -11.96 14.33
CA HIS A 471 8.73 -13.36 14.37
C HIS A 471 8.34 -14.03 15.71
N LYS A 472 8.56 -13.35 16.84
CA LYS A 472 8.14 -13.83 18.15
C LYS A 472 6.63 -14.12 18.21
N LEU A 473 5.80 -13.28 17.57
CA LEU A 473 4.36 -13.54 17.48
C LEU A 473 4.03 -14.76 16.61
N CYS A 474 4.87 -15.08 15.61
CA CYS A 474 4.76 -16.32 14.85
C CYS A 474 5.18 -17.54 15.69
N GLU A 475 6.29 -17.47 16.41
CA GLU A 475 6.75 -18.54 17.32
C GLU A 475 5.73 -18.86 18.41
N LEU A 476 5.05 -17.83 18.94
CA LEU A 476 3.94 -17.99 19.88
C LEU A 476 2.66 -18.53 19.22
N GLY A 477 2.66 -18.64 17.89
CA GLY A 477 1.56 -19.15 17.10
C GLY A 477 0.37 -18.22 17.00
N PHE A 478 0.56 -16.94 17.14
CA PHE A 478 -0.51 -15.95 16.99
C PHE A 478 -0.59 -15.43 15.57
N LEU A 479 0.55 -15.31 14.89
CA LEU A 479 0.63 -14.86 13.52
C LEU A 479 1.22 -15.94 12.62
N LEU A 480 0.79 -15.95 11.37
CA LEU A 480 1.33 -16.77 10.30
C LEU A 480 1.96 -15.86 9.26
N LYS A 481 3.25 -16.05 9.01
CA LYS A 481 4.00 -15.33 7.97
C LYS A 481 3.55 -15.79 6.58
N LYS A 482 3.31 -14.85 5.70
CA LYS A 482 2.96 -15.04 4.30
C LYS A 482 3.81 -14.17 3.39
N GLY A 483 3.98 -14.59 2.13
CA GLY A 483 4.82 -13.90 1.16
C GLY A 483 6.31 -14.15 1.38
N GLN A 484 7.14 -13.60 0.50
CA GLN A 484 8.61 -13.69 0.55
C GLN A 484 9.25 -12.34 0.26
N GLY A 485 10.40 -12.09 0.87
CA GLY A 485 11.15 -10.85 0.66
C GLY A 485 10.32 -9.62 1.02
N ARG A 486 10.22 -8.68 0.11
CA ARG A 486 9.50 -7.40 0.27
C ARG A 486 7.99 -7.55 0.45
N ASN A 487 7.41 -8.63 -0.04
CA ASN A 487 5.98 -8.91 0.04
C ASN A 487 5.63 -9.75 1.29
N THR A 488 6.51 -9.77 2.30
CA THR A 488 6.25 -10.46 3.56
C THR A 488 5.22 -9.68 4.38
N TYR A 489 4.18 -10.39 4.81
CA TYR A 489 3.15 -9.87 5.72
C TYR A 489 2.70 -11.03 6.64
N TYR A 490 1.95 -10.69 7.67
CA TYR A 490 1.54 -11.61 8.72
C TYR A 490 0.03 -11.55 8.89
N ILE A 491 -0.60 -12.72 9.04
CA ILE A 491 -2.05 -12.85 9.26
C ILE A 491 -2.31 -13.55 10.59
N LYS A 492 -3.52 -13.42 11.12
CA LYS A 492 -3.94 -14.16 12.32
C LYS A 492 -4.03 -15.65 12.05
N THR A 493 -3.67 -16.46 13.05
CA THR A 493 -3.87 -17.92 13.06
C THR A 493 -5.24 -18.29 13.60
N GLU A 494 -5.64 -19.56 13.46
CA GLU A 494 -6.84 -20.09 14.08
C GLU A 494 -6.81 -20.01 15.62
N LYS A 495 -5.63 -20.08 16.23
CA LYS A 495 -5.44 -19.88 17.67
C LYS A 495 -5.98 -18.52 18.12
N VAL A 496 -5.71 -17.45 17.36
CA VAL A 496 -6.23 -16.11 17.65
C VAL A 496 -7.73 -16.00 17.38
N VAL A 497 -8.23 -16.66 16.34
CA VAL A 497 -9.66 -16.68 16.00
C VAL A 497 -10.45 -17.38 17.11
N SER A 498 -10.03 -18.59 17.51
CA SER A 498 -10.73 -19.37 18.53
C SER A 498 -10.69 -18.72 19.92
N LEU A 499 -9.63 -18.00 20.27
CA LEU A 499 -9.59 -17.17 21.47
C LEU A 499 -10.62 -16.05 21.40
N GLY A 500 -10.82 -15.41 20.21
CA GLY A 500 -11.81 -14.37 20.01
C GLY A 500 -13.27 -14.84 20.11
N GLU A 501 -13.55 -16.06 19.70
CA GLU A 501 -14.89 -16.67 19.76
C GLU A 501 -15.29 -17.12 21.16
N MET A 502 -14.35 -17.26 22.09
CA MET A 502 -14.59 -17.66 23.49
C MET A 502 -15.11 -16.51 24.38
N LEU A 503 -15.18 -15.30 23.89
CA LEU A 503 -15.72 -14.17 24.65
C LEU A 503 -17.25 -14.16 24.59
N PRO A 504 -17.95 -14.20 25.72
CA PRO A 504 -19.38 -13.96 25.74
C PRO A 504 -19.69 -12.50 25.38
N PRO A 505 -20.84 -12.22 24.75
CA PRO A 505 -21.18 -10.88 24.29
C PRO A 505 -21.25 -9.80 25.38
N ASN A 506 -21.19 -10.17 26.65
CA ASN A 506 -21.34 -9.28 27.81
C ASN A 506 -20.11 -9.17 28.73
N GLY A 507 -18.92 -9.62 28.32
CA GLY A 507 -17.67 -9.36 29.09
C GLY A 507 -17.53 -10.16 30.39
N GLU A 508 -18.29 -11.24 30.62
CA GLU A 508 -18.09 -12.13 31.76
C GLU A 508 -16.83 -13.01 31.55
N LYS A 509 -15.99 -13.10 32.58
CA LYS A 509 -14.76 -13.91 32.57
C LYS A 509 -15.13 -15.40 32.52
N ILE A 510 -14.72 -16.10 31.46
CA ILE A 510 -14.70 -17.57 31.46
C ILE A 510 -13.38 -18.00 32.13
N PRO A 511 -13.41 -18.78 33.22
CA PRO A 511 -12.18 -19.33 33.80
C PRO A 511 -11.53 -20.28 32.79
N PRO A 512 -10.19 -20.35 32.71
CA PRO A 512 -9.49 -21.22 31.77
C PRO A 512 -9.84 -22.69 32.06
N GLN A 513 -10.56 -23.32 31.16
CA GLN A 513 -10.77 -24.76 31.19
C GLN A 513 -9.50 -25.43 30.62
N GLY A 514 -8.67 -25.98 31.52
CA GLY A 514 -7.38 -26.60 31.21
C GLY A 514 -7.41 -27.90 30.40
N GLY A 515 -8.47 -28.16 29.64
CA GLY A 515 -8.63 -29.42 28.89
C GLY A 515 -8.68 -29.28 27.35
N MET A 516 -8.86 -28.06 26.80
CA MET A 516 -9.06 -27.89 25.35
C MET A 516 -7.77 -27.60 24.54
N PHE A 517 -6.66 -27.37 25.23
CA PHE A 517 -5.43 -26.96 24.57
C PHE A 517 -4.62 -28.11 23.93
N HIS A 518 -4.78 -29.34 24.36
CA HIS A 518 -3.93 -30.45 23.85
C HIS A 518 -4.30 -30.89 22.43
N GLY A 519 -5.55 -30.85 22.03
CA GLY A 519 -5.95 -31.23 20.67
C GLY A 519 -5.60 -30.21 19.58
N LYS A 520 -5.45 -28.92 19.97
CA LYS A 520 -5.07 -27.84 19.03
C LYS A 520 -3.57 -27.67 18.92
N GLN A 521 -2.81 -28.14 19.91
CA GLN A 521 -1.35 -28.15 19.87
C GLN A 521 -0.79 -29.11 18.81
N GLU A 522 -1.50 -30.21 18.54
CA GLU A 522 -1.10 -31.16 17.48
C GLU A 522 -1.27 -30.59 16.07
N ILE A 523 -2.34 -29.81 15.85
CA ILE A 523 -2.54 -29.12 14.56
C ILE A 523 -1.48 -28.03 14.34
N PHE A 524 -1.07 -27.39 15.45
CA PHE A 524 -0.06 -26.34 15.43
C PHE A 524 1.35 -26.88 15.15
N HIS A 525 1.69 -28.09 15.63
CA HIS A 525 2.95 -28.75 15.31
C HIS A 525 3.05 -29.13 13.83
N GLY A 526 1.93 -29.47 13.18
CA GLY A 526 1.88 -29.72 11.74
C GLY A 526 2.19 -28.47 10.89
N GLU A 527 1.67 -27.30 11.32
CA GLU A 527 1.99 -26.03 10.66
C GLU A 527 3.42 -25.55 10.95
N GLN A 528 3.95 -25.86 12.13
CA GLN A 528 5.34 -25.56 12.49
C GLN A 528 6.35 -26.40 11.70
N GLU A 529 6.05 -27.67 11.40
CA GLU A 529 6.87 -28.51 10.52
C GLU A 529 6.94 -27.96 9.09
N ILE A 530 5.83 -27.37 8.59
CA ILE A 530 5.81 -26.71 7.26
C ILE A 530 6.68 -25.44 7.26
N TYR A 531 6.73 -24.73 8.39
CA TYR A 531 7.53 -23.51 8.53
C TYR A 531 9.03 -23.81 8.67
N HIS A 532 9.41 -24.84 9.42
CA HIS A 532 10.82 -25.26 9.57
C HIS A 532 11.43 -25.83 8.29
N GLY A 533 10.64 -26.40 7.39
CA GLY A 533 11.10 -26.85 6.08
C GLY A 533 11.60 -25.71 5.17
N GLU A 534 11.16 -24.47 5.40
CA GLU A 534 11.70 -23.30 4.68
C GLU A 534 13.04 -22.80 5.24
N GLU A 535 13.33 -22.99 6.55
CA GLU A 535 14.54 -22.44 7.19
C GLU A 535 15.74 -23.40 7.15
N GLU A 536 15.53 -24.71 7.24
CA GLU A 536 16.63 -25.67 7.33
C GLU A 536 17.42 -25.89 6.02
N LYS A 537 16.98 -25.31 4.89
CA LYS A 537 17.57 -25.62 3.58
C LYS A 537 18.09 -24.41 2.80
N SER A 538 18.64 -23.42 3.50
CA SER A 538 19.31 -22.26 2.86
C SER A 538 20.60 -22.63 2.10
N GLY A 539 21.04 -23.86 2.11
CA GLY A 539 22.21 -24.35 1.38
C GLY A 539 21.90 -24.92 -0.01
N ASP A 540 20.67 -25.37 -0.24
CA ASP A 540 20.31 -26.04 -1.51
C ASP A 540 18.94 -25.52 -2.00
N ILE A 541 18.98 -24.45 -2.77
CA ILE A 541 17.81 -23.68 -3.26
C ILE A 541 16.83 -24.55 -4.06
N TYR A 542 17.28 -25.68 -4.57
CA TYR A 542 16.46 -26.61 -5.38
C TYR A 542 15.69 -27.66 -4.55
N HIS A 543 16.27 -28.16 -3.45
CA HIS A 543 15.62 -29.19 -2.64
C HIS A 543 14.60 -28.63 -1.64
N GLY A 544 14.86 -27.43 -1.05
CA GLY A 544 13.90 -26.77 -0.15
C GLY A 544 12.59 -26.37 -0.83
N LYS A 545 12.63 -25.97 -2.11
CA LYS A 545 11.40 -25.71 -2.87
C LYS A 545 10.58 -26.97 -3.17
N GLN A 546 11.22 -28.12 -3.28
CA GLN A 546 10.55 -29.39 -3.55
C GLN A 546 9.83 -29.93 -2.30
N GLU A 547 10.40 -29.72 -1.11
CA GLU A 547 9.79 -30.16 0.15
C GLU A 547 8.69 -29.21 0.65
N ILE A 548 8.81 -27.88 0.42
CA ILE A 548 7.69 -26.92 0.62
C ILE A 548 6.51 -27.31 -0.28
N TYR A 549 6.81 -27.75 -1.50
CA TYR A 549 5.78 -28.24 -2.42
C TYR A 549 5.11 -29.52 -1.91
N HIS A 550 5.85 -30.43 -1.26
CA HIS A 550 5.30 -31.62 -0.63
C HIS A 550 4.53 -31.32 0.66
N GLY A 551 4.91 -30.28 1.41
CA GLY A 551 4.15 -29.83 2.58
C GLY A 551 2.79 -29.21 2.17
N GLU A 552 2.80 -28.35 1.17
CA GLU A 552 1.57 -27.82 0.57
C GLU A 552 0.73 -28.92 -0.10
N GLU A 553 1.35 -29.87 -0.79
CA GLU A 553 0.65 -31.03 -1.32
C GLU A 553 0.01 -31.92 -0.24
N LYS A 554 0.61 -32.06 0.93
CA LYS A 554 0.01 -32.79 2.06
C LYS A 554 -1.21 -32.08 2.64
N ILE A 555 -1.23 -30.76 2.70
CA ILE A 555 -2.40 -29.97 3.10
C ILE A 555 -3.49 -30.07 2.02
N TYR A 556 -3.11 -30.12 0.73
CA TYR A 556 -4.05 -30.29 -0.39
C TYR A 556 -4.43 -31.74 -0.65
N HIS A 557 -3.73 -32.72 -0.12
CA HIS A 557 -4.20 -34.13 -0.14
C HIS A 557 -5.37 -34.40 0.80
N ALA A 558 -5.65 -33.52 1.77
CA ALA A 558 -6.93 -33.51 2.49
C ALA A 558 -8.09 -32.96 1.61
N LEU A 559 -7.78 -32.18 0.56
CA LEU A 559 -8.68 -31.77 -0.51
C LEU A 559 -8.30 -32.55 -1.77
N SER A 560 -8.65 -33.83 -1.84
CA SER A 560 -8.37 -34.62 -3.06
C SER A 560 -9.12 -33.97 -4.25
N ARG A 561 -8.53 -34.08 -5.46
CA ARG A 561 -9.22 -33.62 -6.69
C ARG A 561 -10.63 -34.18 -6.76
N ASP A 562 -10.80 -35.43 -6.36
CA ASP A 562 -12.10 -36.11 -6.37
C ASP A 562 -13.09 -35.49 -5.40
N SER A 563 -12.66 -35.01 -4.22
CA SER A 563 -13.55 -34.28 -3.29
C SER A 563 -13.93 -32.90 -3.83
N LEU A 564 -13.01 -32.18 -4.45
CA LEU A 564 -13.30 -30.87 -5.05
C LEU A 564 -14.23 -30.97 -6.27
N ILE A 565 -14.14 -32.08 -7.02
CA ILE A 565 -15.00 -32.33 -8.19
C ILE A 565 -16.36 -32.91 -7.75
N ALA A 566 -16.43 -33.65 -6.64
CA ALA A 566 -17.63 -34.31 -6.17
C ALA A 566 -18.83 -33.34 -5.96
N GLU A 567 -18.54 -32.12 -5.52
CA GLU A 567 -19.56 -31.09 -5.24
C GLU A 567 -20.01 -30.30 -6.48
N LEU A 568 -19.41 -30.56 -7.67
CA LEU A 568 -19.71 -29.79 -8.88
C LEU A 568 -20.92 -30.37 -9.62
N PRO A 569 -21.64 -29.53 -10.42
CA PRO A 569 -22.67 -30.01 -11.33
C PRO A 569 -22.14 -31.05 -12.33
N GLU A 570 -22.96 -32.08 -12.63
CA GLU A 570 -22.53 -33.23 -13.47
C GLU A 570 -22.02 -32.82 -14.86
N GLU A 571 -22.60 -31.80 -15.49
CA GLU A 571 -22.14 -31.30 -16.78
C GLU A 571 -20.74 -30.69 -16.69
N LEU A 572 -20.44 -29.98 -15.61
CA LEU A 572 -19.14 -29.37 -15.37
C LEU A 572 -18.09 -30.41 -14.99
N LYS A 573 -18.48 -31.42 -14.18
CA LYS A 573 -17.62 -32.60 -13.89
C LYS A 573 -17.15 -33.29 -15.16
N ARG A 574 -18.08 -33.58 -16.08
CA ARG A 574 -17.76 -34.23 -17.37
C ARG A 574 -16.74 -33.39 -18.16
N LYS A 575 -16.97 -32.08 -18.28
CA LYS A 575 -16.04 -31.17 -18.98
C LYS A 575 -14.65 -31.13 -18.34
N ILE A 576 -14.58 -31.20 -17.01
CA ILE A 576 -13.30 -31.20 -16.27
C ILE A 576 -12.57 -32.52 -16.44
N LEU A 577 -13.26 -33.67 -16.47
CA LEU A 577 -12.66 -34.97 -16.68
C LEU A 577 -12.15 -35.17 -18.12
N GLU A 578 -12.76 -34.50 -19.09
CA GLU A 578 -12.37 -34.50 -20.50
C GLU A 578 -11.18 -33.57 -20.83
N ILE A 579 -10.65 -32.79 -19.86
CA ILE A 579 -9.51 -31.89 -20.06
C ILE A 579 -8.27 -32.69 -20.46
N LYS A 580 -7.79 -32.45 -21.69
CA LYS A 580 -6.52 -32.99 -22.22
C LYS A 580 -5.39 -31.97 -22.12
N LYS A 581 -4.14 -32.42 -22.31
CA LYS A 581 -2.94 -31.56 -22.32
C LYS A 581 -3.07 -30.35 -23.28
N TRP A 582 -3.84 -30.50 -24.37
CA TRP A 582 -4.06 -29.54 -25.45
C TRP A 582 -5.53 -29.15 -25.58
N THR A 583 -6.23 -28.85 -24.49
CA THR A 583 -7.59 -28.29 -24.55
C THR A 583 -7.56 -26.88 -25.12
N ALA A 584 -8.51 -26.56 -26.01
CA ALA A 584 -8.61 -25.26 -26.67
C ALA A 584 -8.66 -24.11 -25.62
N LYS A 585 -8.14 -22.94 -26.00
CA LYS A 585 -8.04 -21.80 -25.07
C LYS A 585 -9.44 -21.37 -24.56
N GLU A 586 -10.40 -21.31 -25.45
CA GLU A 586 -11.76 -20.86 -25.19
C GLU A 586 -12.52 -21.83 -24.25
N ASP A 587 -12.34 -23.15 -24.42
CA ASP A 587 -12.93 -24.16 -23.56
C ASP A 587 -12.39 -24.08 -22.12
N MET A 588 -11.09 -23.87 -21.98
CA MET A 588 -10.46 -23.72 -20.66
C MET A 588 -10.94 -22.46 -19.95
N ASP A 589 -11.07 -21.37 -20.66
CA ASP A 589 -11.53 -20.09 -20.12
C ASP A 589 -13.00 -20.20 -19.66
N GLN A 590 -13.85 -20.91 -20.42
CA GLN A 590 -15.24 -21.19 -20.03
C GLN A 590 -15.37 -22.09 -18.80
N ILE A 591 -14.50 -23.08 -18.66
CA ILE A 591 -14.48 -23.95 -17.48
C ILE A 591 -14.07 -23.14 -16.23
N ILE A 592 -13.03 -22.30 -16.33
CA ILE A 592 -12.61 -21.43 -15.22
C ILE A 592 -13.73 -20.47 -14.82
N ILE A 593 -14.38 -19.83 -15.77
CA ILE A 593 -15.49 -18.92 -15.50
C ILE A 593 -16.65 -19.68 -14.85
N SER A 594 -16.99 -20.88 -15.35
CA SER A 594 -18.07 -21.71 -14.79
C SER A 594 -17.78 -22.13 -13.36
N LEU A 595 -16.55 -22.54 -13.04
CA LEU A 595 -16.12 -22.82 -11.67
C LEU A 595 -16.28 -21.57 -10.79
N CYS A 596 -15.69 -20.45 -11.20
CA CYS A 596 -15.73 -19.21 -10.44
C CYS A 596 -17.14 -18.59 -10.36
N SER A 597 -18.11 -19.06 -11.14
CA SER A 597 -19.53 -18.67 -11.03
C SER A 597 -20.27 -19.41 -9.93
N LEU A 598 -19.79 -20.59 -9.52
CA LEU A 598 -20.40 -21.38 -8.45
C LEU A 598 -20.01 -20.85 -7.06
N ARG A 599 -18.72 -20.60 -6.86
CA ARG A 599 -18.15 -20.02 -5.66
C ARG A 599 -16.80 -19.38 -5.95
N PRO A 600 -16.22 -18.60 -5.04
CA PRO A 600 -14.85 -18.14 -5.19
C PRO A 600 -13.83 -19.28 -5.08
N TYR A 601 -12.91 -19.39 -6.05
CA TYR A 601 -11.83 -20.37 -6.09
C TYR A 601 -10.47 -19.71 -5.96
N SER A 602 -9.59 -20.29 -5.13
CA SER A 602 -8.18 -19.92 -5.07
C SER A 602 -7.42 -20.46 -6.29
N ILE A 603 -6.24 -19.90 -6.55
CA ILE A 603 -5.38 -20.39 -7.65
C ILE A 603 -4.97 -21.85 -7.43
N ASP A 604 -4.84 -22.27 -6.17
CA ASP A 604 -4.42 -23.60 -5.79
C ASP A 604 -5.53 -24.62 -5.97
N GLU A 605 -6.78 -24.28 -5.61
CA GLU A 605 -7.94 -25.09 -5.93
C GLU A 605 -8.11 -25.27 -7.46
N LEU A 606 -7.94 -24.19 -8.23
CA LEU A 606 -7.99 -24.26 -9.70
C LEU A 606 -6.85 -25.11 -10.28
N LYS A 607 -5.63 -25.05 -9.71
CA LYS A 607 -4.48 -25.90 -10.09
C LYS A 607 -4.84 -27.38 -9.93
N VAL A 608 -5.43 -27.76 -8.78
CA VAL A 608 -5.78 -29.15 -8.47
C VAL A 608 -6.92 -29.64 -9.38
N ILE A 609 -7.99 -28.88 -9.51
CA ILE A 609 -9.15 -29.24 -10.34
C ILE A 609 -8.76 -29.41 -11.81
N LEU A 610 -8.02 -28.42 -12.35
CA LEU A 610 -7.68 -28.36 -13.79
C LEU A 610 -6.40 -29.11 -14.17
N GLN A 611 -5.64 -29.59 -13.19
CA GLN A 611 -4.35 -30.24 -13.37
C GLN A 611 -3.39 -29.41 -14.23
N ARG A 612 -3.24 -28.12 -13.91
CA ARG A 612 -2.39 -27.19 -14.63
C ARG A 612 -1.36 -26.53 -13.70
N ASN A 613 -0.23 -26.15 -14.29
CA ASN A 613 0.82 -25.44 -13.57
C ASN A 613 0.30 -24.07 -13.10
N GLN A 614 0.50 -23.75 -11.82
CA GLN A 614 0.04 -22.52 -11.18
C GLN A 614 0.52 -21.25 -11.90
N LYS A 615 1.81 -21.21 -12.29
CA LYS A 615 2.41 -20.08 -13.00
C LYS A 615 1.74 -19.85 -14.37
N ALA A 616 1.47 -20.93 -15.10
CA ALA A 616 0.78 -20.85 -16.38
C ALA A 616 -0.67 -20.40 -16.23
N LEU A 617 -1.41 -20.94 -15.25
CA LEU A 617 -2.77 -20.49 -14.96
C LEU A 617 -2.81 -19.02 -14.59
N LYS A 618 -1.95 -18.57 -13.68
CA LYS A 618 -1.94 -17.19 -13.19
C LYS A 618 -1.55 -16.19 -14.26
N SER A 619 -0.48 -16.45 -15.03
CA SER A 619 0.10 -15.50 -15.98
C SER A 619 -0.64 -15.42 -17.31
N PHE A 620 -1.22 -16.53 -17.80
CA PHE A 620 -1.81 -16.56 -19.14
C PHE A 620 -3.32 -16.68 -19.15
N LYS A 621 -3.94 -17.29 -18.14
CA LYS A 621 -5.38 -17.51 -18.10
C LYS A 621 -6.10 -16.54 -17.17
N ILE A 622 -5.80 -16.57 -15.91
CA ILE A 622 -6.45 -15.73 -14.91
C ILE A 622 -6.22 -14.25 -15.20
N LYS A 623 -5.00 -13.87 -15.57
CA LYS A 623 -4.68 -12.47 -15.91
C LYS A 623 -5.54 -11.98 -17.08
N ALA A 624 -5.66 -12.75 -18.16
CA ALA A 624 -6.48 -12.39 -19.33
C ALA A 624 -7.97 -12.27 -18.98
N LEU A 625 -8.48 -13.16 -18.12
CA LEU A 625 -9.88 -13.14 -17.67
C LEU A 625 -10.18 -11.97 -16.72
N LEU A 626 -9.21 -11.53 -15.94
CA LEU A 626 -9.31 -10.33 -15.10
C LEU A 626 -9.27 -9.06 -15.96
N GLU A 627 -8.37 -8.98 -16.95
CA GLU A 627 -8.27 -7.85 -17.87
C GLU A 627 -9.55 -7.68 -18.73
N SER A 628 -10.14 -8.80 -19.16
CA SER A 628 -11.43 -8.82 -19.88
C SER A 628 -12.66 -8.65 -18.98
N LYS A 629 -12.48 -8.44 -17.66
CA LYS A 629 -13.54 -8.30 -16.65
C LYS A 629 -14.51 -9.48 -16.60
N GLN A 630 -14.07 -10.67 -16.98
CA GLN A 630 -14.83 -11.91 -16.86
C GLN A 630 -14.65 -12.55 -15.49
N LEU A 631 -13.50 -12.31 -14.85
CA LEU A 631 -13.22 -12.61 -13.45
C LEU A 631 -12.92 -11.35 -12.66
N PHE A 632 -13.14 -11.42 -11.36
CA PHE A 632 -12.76 -10.42 -10.38
C PHE A 632 -11.97 -11.09 -9.25
N TYR A 633 -11.13 -10.29 -8.58
CA TYR A 633 -10.54 -10.70 -7.32
C TYR A 633 -11.62 -10.78 -6.25
N TRP A 634 -11.62 -11.85 -5.46
CA TRP A 634 -12.53 -12.01 -4.31
C TRP A 634 -12.24 -10.98 -3.21
N ILE A 635 -10.95 -10.63 -3.05
CA ILE A 635 -10.47 -9.56 -2.16
C ILE A 635 -9.80 -8.50 -3.05
N PRO A 636 -10.57 -7.59 -3.66
CA PRO A 636 -10.03 -6.63 -4.64
C PRO A 636 -9.09 -5.59 -4.01
N GLU A 637 -9.24 -5.31 -2.70
CA GLU A 637 -8.39 -4.37 -1.96
C GLU A 637 -6.98 -4.90 -1.72
N MET A 638 -6.81 -6.22 -1.72
CA MET A 638 -5.53 -6.90 -1.52
C MET A 638 -5.32 -7.95 -2.62
N ILE A 639 -4.95 -7.49 -3.80
CA ILE A 639 -4.71 -8.36 -4.98
C ILE A 639 -3.76 -9.52 -4.67
N ARG A 640 -2.82 -9.32 -3.73
CA ARG A 640 -1.84 -10.31 -3.28
C ARG A 640 -2.20 -10.99 -1.96
N HIS A 641 -3.47 -10.86 -1.51
CA HIS A 641 -3.92 -11.54 -0.29
C HIS A 641 -3.71 -13.05 -0.40
N PRO A 642 -3.22 -13.75 0.65
CA PRO A 642 -2.96 -15.20 0.59
C PRO A 642 -4.20 -16.03 0.32
N GLN A 643 -5.34 -15.60 0.86
CA GLN A 643 -6.64 -16.23 0.60
C GLN A 643 -7.33 -15.59 -0.61
N GLN A 644 -6.55 -14.96 -1.52
CA GLN A 644 -7.11 -14.40 -2.73
C GLN A 644 -7.75 -15.50 -3.57
N LYS A 645 -9.00 -15.31 -3.90
CA LYS A 645 -9.79 -16.16 -4.77
C LYS A 645 -10.26 -15.36 -5.98
N TYR A 646 -10.80 -16.05 -6.94
CA TYR A 646 -11.34 -15.46 -8.16
C TYR A 646 -12.83 -15.79 -8.23
N ILE A 647 -13.64 -14.82 -8.62
CA ILE A 647 -15.08 -14.95 -8.82
C ILE A 647 -15.45 -14.47 -10.22
N ALA A 648 -16.42 -15.13 -10.85
CA ALA A 648 -16.91 -14.71 -12.16
C ALA A 648 -17.76 -13.44 -12.06
N ASN A 649 -17.80 -12.68 -13.15
CA ASN A 649 -18.64 -11.49 -13.26
C ASN A 649 -20.12 -11.86 -13.12
N PRO A 650 -20.85 -11.33 -12.12
CA PRO A 650 -22.27 -11.68 -11.88
C PRO A 650 -23.20 -11.37 -13.05
N SER A 651 -22.84 -10.42 -13.91
CA SER A 651 -23.65 -10.08 -15.10
C SER A 651 -23.66 -11.19 -16.15
N MET A 652 -22.67 -12.09 -16.17
CA MET A 652 -22.61 -13.23 -17.08
C MET A 652 -23.41 -14.45 -16.61
N ALA A 653 -23.66 -14.58 -15.30
CA ALA A 653 -24.48 -15.67 -14.74
C ALA A 653 -25.96 -15.54 -15.13
N ARG A 654 -26.46 -14.33 -15.38
CA ARG A 654 -27.87 -14.05 -15.72
C ARG A 654 -28.22 -14.28 -17.19
N SER A 655 -27.25 -14.37 -18.10
CA SER A 655 -27.55 -14.57 -19.52
C SER A 655 -27.93 -16.01 -19.90
N LYS A 656 -27.58 -17.01 -19.10
CA LYS A 656 -27.92 -18.43 -19.37
C LYS A 656 -29.31 -18.86 -18.92
N THR A 657 -29.93 -18.15 -17.99
CA THR A 657 -31.31 -18.48 -17.50
C THR A 657 -32.43 -17.91 -18.38
N LYS A 658 -32.12 -16.99 -19.30
CA LYS A 658 -33.12 -16.44 -20.23
C LYS A 658 -33.29 -17.23 -21.52
N ASN A 659 -32.39 -18.16 -21.87
CA ASN A 659 -32.49 -18.94 -23.12
C ASN A 659 -33.18 -20.33 -22.96
N ASN A 660 -33.48 -20.78 -21.74
CA ASN A 660 -34.14 -22.06 -21.56
C ASN A 660 -35.69 -21.98 -21.44
N ASN A 661 -36.29 -20.79 -21.54
CA ASN A 661 -37.75 -20.62 -21.46
C ASN A 661 -38.41 -20.20 -22.80
N LYS A 662 -37.80 -20.48 -23.95
CA LYS A 662 -38.41 -20.18 -25.25
C LYS A 662 -38.66 -21.37 -26.17
N ASN A 663 -38.53 -22.61 -25.69
CA ASN A 663 -38.79 -23.81 -26.54
C ASN A 663 -39.86 -24.76 -26.01
N ASP A 664 -40.81 -24.31 -25.17
CA ASP A 664 -42.02 -25.10 -24.90
C ASP A 664 -43.26 -24.25 -25.15
N HIS A 665 -43.53 -24.00 -26.41
CA HIS A 665 -44.88 -23.73 -26.99
C HIS A 665 -44.75 -23.62 -28.50
N LYS A 666 -44.75 -24.82 -29.14
CA LYS A 666 -45.37 -25.06 -30.44
C LYS A 666 -45.64 -26.56 -30.59
#